data_41fe6ed5f92aaf34db81da5876537a2a
#
_entry.id   41fe6ed5f92aaf34db81da5876537a2a
#
_cell.length_a   1.000
_cell.length_b   1.000
_cell.length_c   1.000
_cell.angle_alpha   90.00
_cell.angle_beta   90.00
_cell.angle_gamma   90.00
#
_symmetry.space_group_name_H-M   'P 1'
#
loop_
_entity.id
_entity.type
_entity.pdbx_description
1 polymer ?
#
loop_
_entity_poly.entity_id
_entity_poly.type
_entity_poly.pdbx_seq_one_letter_code
_entity_poly.pdbx_strand_id
1 'polypeptide(L)'
;MRIDTIASLIGSKVLGEAEVNVEWLLTDSRSLCFPETTLFFAIRTERGDGHRYVQDLYVRGVRAFVVDTPMEALPNAVQLLVKDTRTALQRLAERHRESFNIPVIGITGSNGKTVVKEWLYQMLSPDFIVTRSPRSYNSQIGVPLSVWQLTQKSQIAIFEAGISKPSEMEALQRIIQPTIGVFTGLGPAHQENFQSMEQKKKEKMLLFKDCPTVFEAGTEEDILERNRNLCARVCRHLGMSEDIIQERMHRLEPVAMRLEVKQGRHGCTLINDTYNSDLGSLDTALDFMNRRPDRKDRQRVLILSDILQSGVPAKELYTHVARLVERRGLERLIGIGKDIEACSSCFASVSAHCSFFNSTTEFMQSHDFLTLRDSLILLKGARPFHFDAITEALEQKVHETILEVNLGAVVENLNYYRSFLNPATRIICMVKADAYGAGAMEVAKTLQSQEQVGYLAVAVADEGALLRAGGITKNIMVMNPEMTSFNTLFEYNLEPEVYSFRILDALIHAAERAGITSMPIHIKLDTGMHRLGFDPMKDMPALIERLKTQTALIPRSVFSHFVGSDSDNFNDFSAEQYRRYLIGAEALQGAFSHHILRHICNSAGIEHFPERQMDMVRLGLGLYGINPRDNSMLHNVSTLKTTILQIHNVPADETVGYSRRGTLTRDSRIAAIPIGYADGWDRLFGRGKAWCMVHGKRAPYVGNICMDVCMIDITDIPQAKEGDQVVLFGAELTPSVLADIADTIPYEVLTSVSSRVKRVYYHE
;
A
#
# COMPACT_ATOMS: atom_id res chain seq x y z
N MET A 1 4.79 26.61 12.55
CA MET A 1 4.60 27.21 13.92
C MET A 1 5.75 26.74 14.81
N ARG A 2 6.37 27.65 15.58
CA ARG A 2 7.49 27.27 16.46
C ARG A 2 7.03 26.35 17.60
N ILE A 3 7.89 25.40 17.99
CA ILE A 3 7.58 24.40 19.03
C ILE A 3 7.25 25.03 20.39
N ASP A 4 7.93 26.12 20.78
CA ASP A 4 7.66 26.86 22.02
C ASP A 4 6.25 27.46 22.04
N THR A 5 5.79 27.99 20.89
CA THR A 5 4.42 28.48 20.74
C THR A 5 3.42 27.35 20.92
N ILE A 6 3.68 26.20 20.30
CA ILE A 6 2.84 25.00 20.45
C ILE A 6 2.79 24.54 21.90
N ALA A 7 3.96 24.46 22.56
CA ALA A 7 4.06 24.08 23.98
C ALA A 7 3.18 24.95 24.89
N SER A 8 3.19 26.27 24.65
CA SER A 8 2.34 27.23 25.36
C SER A 8 0.85 27.02 25.07
N LEU A 9 0.48 26.84 23.79
CA LEU A 9 -0.91 26.64 23.33
C LEU A 9 -1.55 25.39 23.94
N ILE A 10 -0.80 24.29 23.98
CA ILE A 10 -1.32 23.01 24.53
C ILE A 10 -1.12 22.90 26.06
N GLY A 11 -0.35 23.78 26.67
CA GLY A 11 -0.08 23.77 28.10
C GLY A 11 0.78 22.60 28.54
N SER A 12 1.81 22.27 27.78
CA SER A 12 2.73 21.15 28.04
C SER A 12 3.90 21.53 28.91
N LYS A 13 4.48 20.54 29.61
CA LYS A 13 5.83 20.65 30.19
C LYS A 13 6.83 20.24 29.11
N VAL A 14 7.80 21.11 28.84
CA VAL A 14 8.85 20.87 27.84
C VAL A 14 9.96 20.04 28.46
N LEU A 15 10.36 18.94 27.84
CA LEU A 15 11.49 18.08 28.22
C LEU A 15 12.43 17.96 27.01
N GLY A 16 13.72 18.19 27.22
CA GLY A 16 14.73 18.25 26.17
C GLY A 16 14.82 19.61 25.49
N GLU A 17 15.74 19.72 24.54
CA GLU A 17 16.02 20.96 23.81
C GLU A 17 16.12 20.63 22.33
N ALA A 18 15.22 21.21 21.50
CA ALA A 18 15.30 21.22 20.05
C ALA A 18 14.53 22.42 19.52
N GLU A 19 15.11 23.12 18.56
CA GLU A 19 14.42 24.14 17.79
C GLU A 19 13.74 23.46 16.60
N VAL A 20 12.40 23.35 16.64
CA VAL A 20 11.62 22.78 15.56
C VAL A 20 10.57 23.78 15.10
N ASN A 21 10.53 24.05 13.81
CA ASN A 21 9.41 24.74 13.19
C ASN A 21 8.41 23.72 12.64
N VAL A 22 7.31 23.52 13.35
CA VAL A 22 6.30 22.51 13.02
C VAL A 22 5.44 22.95 11.86
N GLU A 23 5.41 22.15 10.81
CA GLU A 23 4.53 22.29 9.65
C GLU A 23 3.53 21.13 9.59
N TRP A 24 3.93 19.95 10.05
CA TRP A 24 3.16 18.71 9.95
C TRP A 24 2.81 18.14 11.31
N LEU A 25 1.55 17.71 11.47
CA LEU A 25 1.12 16.90 12.59
C LEU A 25 1.02 15.44 12.18
N LEU A 26 1.57 14.55 12.99
CA LEU A 26 1.60 13.12 12.72
C LEU A 26 1.02 12.33 13.89
N THR A 27 0.15 11.37 13.59
CA THR A 27 -0.43 10.41 14.54
C THR A 27 -0.25 8.96 14.08
N ASP A 28 0.17 8.75 12.82
CA ASP A 28 0.44 7.44 12.23
C ASP A 28 1.86 7.43 11.66
N SER A 29 2.75 6.62 12.26
CA SER A 29 4.16 6.54 11.89
C SER A 29 4.41 6.15 10.42
N ARG A 30 3.44 5.51 9.76
CA ARG A 30 3.49 5.11 8.35
C ARG A 30 3.39 6.29 7.39
N SER A 31 2.80 7.40 7.84
CA SER A 31 2.57 8.61 7.06
C SER A 31 3.66 9.67 7.24
N LEU A 32 4.82 9.33 7.82
CA LEU A 32 5.91 10.28 8.02
C LEU A 32 6.57 10.67 6.69
N CYS A 33 6.49 11.96 6.32
CA CYS A 33 7.08 12.51 5.10
C CYS A 33 8.24 13.47 5.39
N PHE A 34 8.08 14.37 6.35
CA PHE A 34 9.01 15.47 6.63
C PHE A 34 9.46 15.44 8.09
N PRO A 35 10.48 14.61 8.44
CA PRO A 35 10.87 14.39 9.83
C PRO A 35 11.22 15.66 10.59
N GLU A 36 11.95 16.59 9.96
CA GLU A 36 12.51 17.78 10.61
C GLU A 36 11.42 18.78 11.02
N THR A 37 10.27 18.80 10.33
CA THR A 37 9.18 19.74 10.59
C THR A 37 7.93 19.07 11.13
N THR A 38 8.02 17.79 11.51
CA THR A 38 6.92 16.99 12.02
C THR A 38 6.87 17.01 13.56
N LEU A 39 5.66 17.26 14.10
CA LEU A 39 5.31 17.01 15.49
C LEU A 39 4.47 15.72 15.57
N PHE A 40 5.01 14.72 16.23
CA PHE A 40 4.31 13.45 16.42
C PHE A 40 3.52 13.44 17.73
N PHE A 41 2.25 13.06 17.66
CA PHE A 41 1.37 12.84 18.81
C PHE A 41 1.29 11.35 19.12
N ALA A 42 1.85 10.91 20.25
CA ALA A 42 1.82 9.53 20.73
C ALA A 42 0.44 9.21 21.35
N ILE A 43 -0.57 8.98 20.51
CA ILE A 43 -1.95 8.79 20.96
C ILE A 43 -2.15 7.36 21.46
N ARG A 44 -2.81 7.23 22.64
CA ARG A 44 -3.31 5.96 23.15
C ARG A 44 -4.73 5.72 22.69
N THR A 45 -5.00 4.51 22.25
CA THR A 45 -6.34 4.03 21.89
C THR A 45 -6.60 2.67 22.54
N GLU A 46 -7.82 2.20 22.54
CA GLU A 46 -8.17 0.84 23.01
C GLU A 46 -7.39 -0.27 22.29
N ARG A 47 -6.89 0.00 21.08
CA ARG A 47 -6.23 -0.99 20.19
C ARG A 47 -4.72 -0.80 20.06
N GLY A 48 -4.14 0.28 20.60
CA GLY A 48 -2.72 0.54 20.43
C GLY A 48 -2.23 1.74 21.22
N ASP A 49 -0.90 1.77 21.42
CA ASP A 49 -0.18 2.84 22.10
C ASP A 49 0.84 3.46 21.15
N GLY A 50 0.65 4.74 20.82
CA GLY A 50 1.54 5.49 19.94
C GLY A 50 2.96 5.67 20.47
N HIS A 51 3.17 5.57 21.80
CA HIS A 51 4.48 5.73 22.42
C HIS A 51 5.52 4.72 21.92
N ARG A 52 5.10 3.52 21.58
CA ARG A 52 5.98 2.47 21.02
C ARG A 52 6.65 2.85 19.68
N TYR A 53 6.14 3.87 19.00
CA TYR A 53 6.69 4.35 17.72
C TYR A 53 7.62 5.56 17.87
N VAL A 54 7.74 6.12 19.08
CA VAL A 54 8.56 7.33 19.33
C VAL A 54 10.02 7.07 18.98
N GLN A 55 10.58 5.93 19.40
CA GLN A 55 11.97 5.59 19.13
C GLN A 55 12.23 5.36 17.62
N ASP A 56 11.34 4.66 16.92
CA ASP A 56 11.45 4.47 15.46
C ASP A 56 11.39 5.82 14.73
N LEU A 57 10.45 6.68 15.09
CA LEU A 57 10.31 8.00 14.49
C LEU A 57 11.51 8.91 14.79
N TYR A 58 12.08 8.82 16.00
CA TYR A 58 13.29 9.56 16.35
C TYR A 58 14.48 9.12 15.46
N VAL A 59 14.67 7.82 15.26
CA VAL A 59 15.68 7.27 14.34
C VAL A 59 15.44 7.76 12.91
N ARG A 60 14.18 7.88 12.49
CA ARG A 60 13.78 8.40 11.18
C ARG A 60 13.89 9.92 11.04
N GLY A 61 14.39 10.62 12.09
CA GLY A 61 14.70 12.04 12.03
C GLY A 61 13.67 12.98 12.69
N VAL A 62 12.57 12.48 13.24
CA VAL A 62 11.63 13.32 14.00
C VAL A 62 12.30 13.82 15.28
N ARG A 63 12.10 15.11 15.62
CA ARG A 63 12.70 15.76 16.78
C ARG A 63 11.70 16.40 17.73
N ALA A 64 10.40 16.33 17.43
CA ALA A 64 9.34 16.89 18.28
C ALA A 64 8.24 15.85 18.52
N PHE A 65 7.92 15.62 19.79
CA PHE A 65 6.98 14.60 20.23
C PHE A 65 6.02 15.16 21.27
N VAL A 66 4.73 14.83 21.20
CA VAL A 66 3.74 15.04 22.26
C VAL A 66 3.46 13.69 22.91
N VAL A 67 3.73 13.60 24.21
CA VAL A 67 3.63 12.36 24.98
C VAL A 67 2.84 12.59 26.27
N ASP A 68 2.18 11.56 26.78
CA ASP A 68 1.51 11.60 28.12
C ASP A 68 2.36 10.92 29.21
N THR A 69 3.40 10.21 28.81
CA THR A 69 4.36 9.56 29.69
C THR A 69 5.77 9.94 29.22
N PRO A 70 6.65 10.42 30.11
CA PRO A 70 8.02 10.76 29.75
C PRO A 70 8.74 9.54 29.12
N MET A 71 9.34 9.75 27.97
CA MET A 71 10.21 8.76 27.35
C MET A 71 11.66 8.96 27.80
N GLU A 72 12.53 7.98 27.57
CA GLU A 72 13.96 8.14 27.75
C GLU A 72 14.47 9.38 27.01
N ALA A 73 15.56 9.97 27.52
CA ALA A 73 16.12 11.18 26.92
C ALA A 73 16.55 10.91 25.48
N LEU A 74 15.98 11.66 24.53
CA LEU A 74 16.30 11.63 23.12
C LEU A 74 17.20 12.83 22.80
N PRO A 75 18.49 12.65 22.53
CA PRO A 75 19.41 13.74 22.22
C PRO A 75 18.89 14.61 21.04
N ASN A 76 19.01 15.94 21.20
CA ASN A 76 18.54 16.91 20.18
C ASN A 76 17.06 16.74 19.79
N ALA A 77 16.21 16.30 20.71
CA ALA A 77 14.77 16.21 20.51
C ALA A 77 14.03 16.84 21.70
N VAL A 78 12.81 17.30 21.45
CA VAL A 78 11.93 17.90 22.44
C VAL A 78 10.70 17.02 22.63
N GLN A 79 10.34 16.75 23.88
CA GLN A 79 9.10 16.09 24.25
C GLN A 79 8.20 17.10 24.95
N LEU A 80 7.00 17.24 24.45
CA LEU A 80 5.93 18.04 25.05
C LEU A 80 5.06 17.10 25.91
N LEU A 81 5.32 17.08 27.21
CA LEU A 81 4.60 16.23 28.16
C LEU A 81 3.25 16.87 28.49
N VAL A 82 2.17 16.15 28.23
CA VAL A 82 0.78 16.56 28.47
C VAL A 82 0.03 15.51 29.27
N LYS A 83 -1.15 15.84 29.80
CA LYS A 83 -2.00 14.87 30.52
C LYS A 83 -2.67 13.86 29.60
N ASP A 84 -3.04 14.29 28.39
CA ASP A 84 -3.70 13.49 27.37
C ASP A 84 -3.33 14.02 25.98
N THR A 85 -2.72 13.17 25.17
CA THR A 85 -2.18 13.56 23.86
C THR A 85 -3.27 13.87 22.83
N ARG A 86 -4.45 13.25 22.93
CA ARG A 86 -5.60 13.54 22.07
C ARG A 86 -6.18 14.91 22.37
N THR A 87 -6.38 15.22 23.64
CA THR A 87 -6.86 16.55 24.08
C THR A 87 -5.86 17.65 23.68
N ALA A 88 -4.56 17.38 23.75
CA ALA A 88 -3.53 18.32 23.32
C ALA A 88 -3.61 18.59 21.81
N LEU A 89 -3.81 17.54 20.98
CA LEU A 89 -4.01 17.66 19.54
C LEU A 89 -5.26 18.50 19.21
N GLN A 90 -6.37 18.23 19.90
CA GLN A 90 -7.63 18.96 19.73
C GLN A 90 -7.48 20.44 20.09
N ARG A 91 -6.82 20.74 21.21
CA ARG A 91 -6.57 22.10 21.65
C ARG A 91 -5.65 22.88 20.69
N LEU A 92 -4.63 22.23 20.15
CA LEU A 92 -3.77 22.85 19.15
C LEU A 92 -4.57 23.22 17.88
N ALA A 93 -5.40 22.31 17.40
CA ALA A 93 -6.23 22.54 16.22
C ALA A 93 -7.30 23.62 16.46
N GLU A 94 -7.92 23.67 17.64
CA GLU A 94 -8.85 24.72 18.06
C GLU A 94 -8.19 26.10 17.98
N ARG A 95 -6.98 26.25 18.58
CA ARG A 95 -6.21 27.50 18.53
C ARG A 95 -5.74 27.87 17.14
N HIS A 96 -5.39 26.89 16.33
CA HIS A 96 -5.04 27.12 14.93
C HIS A 96 -6.26 27.63 14.13
N ARG A 97 -7.43 27.02 14.33
CA ARG A 97 -8.70 27.43 13.68
C ARG A 97 -9.08 28.89 13.98
N GLU A 98 -8.89 29.34 15.22
CA GLU A 98 -9.20 30.71 15.64
C GLU A 98 -8.41 31.79 14.87
N SER A 99 -7.31 31.43 14.19
CA SER A 99 -6.49 32.34 13.40
C SER A 99 -7.08 32.66 12.00
N PHE A 100 -8.22 32.03 11.64
CA PHE A 100 -8.81 32.16 10.30
C PHE A 100 -10.24 32.69 10.37
N ASN A 101 -10.50 33.80 9.67
CA ASN A 101 -11.84 34.37 9.52
C ASN A 101 -12.39 34.12 8.11
N ILE A 102 -12.73 32.85 7.82
CA ILE A 102 -13.25 32.39 6.54
C ILE A 102 -14.57 31.63 6.75
N PRO A 103 -15.42 31.48 5.72
CA PRO A 103 -16.56 30.58 5.75
C PRO A 103 -16.09 29.13 6.00
N VAL A 104 -16.69 28.46 6.99
CA VAL A 104 -16.41 27.08 7.33
C VAL A 104 -17.70 26.27 7.29
N ILE A 105 -17.75 25.32 6.39
CA ILE A 105 -18.86 24.39 6.23
C ILE A 105 -18.59 23.17 7.11
N GLY A 106 -19.39 22.99 8.15
CA GLY A 106 -19.38 21.81 9.01
C GLY A 106 -20.42 20.79 8.57
N ILE A 107 -20.04 19.56 8.31
CA ILE A 107 -20.93 18.51 7.81
C ILE A 107 -21.05 17.39 8.84
N THR A 108 -22.28 17.06 9.26
CA THR A 108 -22.53 15.85 10.05
C THR A 108 -23.80 15.13 9.59
N GLY A 109 -24.00 13.92 10.10
CA GLY A 109 -25.12 13.04 9.77
C GLY A 109 -24.71 11.56 9.92
N SER A 110 -25.59 10.62 9.61
CA SER A 110 -25.24 9.20 9.61
C SER A 110 -24.63 8.76 8.27
N ASN A 111 -25.27 9.07 7.16
CA ASN A 111 -24.86 8.72 5.80
C ASN A 111 -24.71 9.99 4.93
N GLY A 112 -23.97 9.91 3.83
CA GLY A 112 -23.87 10.99 2.84
C GLY A 112 -22.85 12.09 3.13
N LYS A 113 -22.24 12.16 4.32
CA LYS A 113 -21.28 13.21 4.72
C LYS A 113 -20.14 13.37 3.70
N THR A 114 -19.44 12.31 3.40
CA THR A 114 -18.29 12.34 2.48
C THR A 114 -18.73 12.69 1.05
N VAL A 115 -19.87 12.16 0.61
CA VAL A 115 -20.42 12.51 -0.71
C VAL A 115 -20.70 13.99 -0.81
N VAL A 116 -21.41 14.55 0.16
CA VAL A 116 -21.75 15.99 0.20
C VAL A 116 -20.48 16.85 0.28
N LYS A 117 -19.49 16.46 1.10
CA LYS A 117 -18.19 17.14 1.19
C LYS A 117 -17.49 17.19 -0.16
N GLU A 118 -17.37 16.04 -0.85
CA GLU A 118 -16.67 15.96 -2.12
C GLU A 118 -17.40 16.72 -3.23
N TRP A 119 -18.73 16.64 -3.26
CA TRP A 119 -19.54 17.39 -4.22
C TRP A 119 -19.48 18.91 -3.98
N LEU A 120 -19.55 19.37 -2.74
CA LEU A 120 -19.35 20.79 -2.41
C LEU A 120 -17.94 21.24 -2.83
N TYR A 121 -16.92 20.42 -2.63
CA TYR A 121 -15.59 20.73 -3.11
C TYR A 121 -15.56 20.87 -4.63
N GLN A 122 -16.11 19.92 -5.39
CA GLN A 122 -16.16 19.97 -6.85
C GLN A 122 -16.91 21.21 -7.35
N MET A 123 -17.95 21.63 -6.64
CA MET A 123 -18.74 22.81 -7.00
C MET A 123 -18.03 24.15 -6.68
N LEU A 124 -17.24 24.20 -5.61
CA LEU A 124 -16.65 25.46 -5.09
C LEU A 124 -15.20 25.67 -5.53
N SER A 125 -14.41 24.59 -5.71
CA SER A 125 -12.99 24.68 -6.02
C SER A 125 -12.62 25.39 -7.33
N PRO A 126 -13.47 25.47 -8.36
CA PRO A 126 -13.17 26.29 -9.54
C PRO A 126 -13.06 27.80 -9.28
N ASP A 127 -13.73 28.30 -8.20
CA ASP A 127 -13.76 29.74 -7.89
C ASP A 127 -13.02 30.09 -6.59
N PHE A 128 -12.79 29.12 -5.70
CA PHE A 128 -12.23 29.33 -4.37
C PHE A 128 -11.09 28.37 -4.06
N ILE A 129 -10.13 28.83 -3.26
CA ILE A 129 -9.13 27.95 -2.63
C ILE A 129 -9.81 27.27 -1.43
N VAL A 130 -10.23 26.02 -1.60
CA VAL A 130 -11.01 25.27 -0.63
C VAL A 130 -10.10 24.30 0.14
N THR A 131 -10.08 24.43 1.47
CA THR A 131 -9.48 23.42 2.36
C THR A 131 -10.56 22.48 2.84
N ARG A 132 -10.36 21.16 2.71
CA ARG A 132 -11.34 20.16 3.14
C ARG A 132 -10.72 19.03 3.94
N SER A 133 -11.55 18.29 4.71
CA SER A 133 -11.12 17.05 5.36
C SER A 133 -10.58 16.06 4.34
N PRO A 134 -9.33 15.58 4.48
CA PRO A 134 -8.81 14.50 3.65
C PRO A 134 -9.62 13.22 3.86
N ARG A 135 -9.97 12.51 2.79
CA ARG A 135 -10.76 11.27 2.88
C ARG A 135 -11.97 11.41 3.83
N SER A 136 -12.14 10.50 4.78
CA SER A 136 -13.17 10.53 5.82
C SER A 136 -12.57 10.87 7.20
N TYR A 137 -11.71 11.90 7.28
CA TYR A 137 -11.11 12.38 8.53
C TYR A 137 -12.15 13.14 9.36
N ASN A 138 -13.11 12.41 9.93
CA ASN A 138 -14.25 12.95 10.67
C ASN A 138 -14.27 12.61 12.17
N SER A 139 -13.22 11.92 12.67
CA SER A 139 -13.12 11.45 14.05
C SER A 139 -12.45 12.49 14.97
N GLN A 140 -12.37 12.15 16.27
CA GLN A 140 -11.71 12.95 17.31
C GLN A 140 -10.20 13.23 17.05
N ILE A 141 -9.58 12.47 16.13
CA ILE A 141 -8.20 12.64 15.67
C ILE A 141 -8.16 13.23 14.25
N GLY A 142 -9.03 12.76 13.37
CA GLY A 142 -9.04 13.18 11.97
C GLY A 142 -9.44 14.64 11.76
N VAL A 143 -10.41 15.14 12.54
CA VAL A 143 -10.85 16.54 12.46
C VAL A 143 -9.71 17.52 12.84
N PRO A 144 -9.00 17.35 13.95
CA PRO A 144 -7.84 18.19 14.25
C PRO A 144 -6.79 18.22 13.15
N LEU A 145 -6.45 17.07 12.57
CA LEU A 145 -5.50 16.97 11.45
C LEU A 145 -6.01 17.68 10.18
N SER A 146 -7.33 17.65 9.95
CA SER A 146 -7.96 18.37 8.83
C SER A 146 -7.90 19.88 9.02
N VAL A 147 -8.22 20.37 10.21
CA VAL A 147 -8.23 21.80 10.53
C VAL A 147 -6.81 22.38 10.51
N TRP A 148 -5.78 21.60 10.89
CA TRP A 148 -4.39 22.02 10.79
C TRP A 148 -3.94 22.36 9.37
N GLN A 149 -4.63 21.85 8.32
CA GLN A 149 -4.31 22.16 6.92
C GLN A 149 -4.75 23.55 6.47
N LEU A 150 -5.46 24.32 7.29
CA LEU A 150 -5.80 25.70 6.98
C LEU A 150 -4.53 26.55 6.85
N THR A 151 -4.49 27.34 5.79
CA THR A 151 -3.42 28.30 5.50
C THR A 151 -3.99 29.69 5.24
N GLN A 152 -3.15 30.70 5.21
CA GLN A 152 -3.56 32.07 4.86
C GLN A 152 -4.14 32.20 3.45
N LYS A 153 -3.96 31.20 2.60
CA LYS A 153 -4.55 31.14 1.25
C LYS A 153 -5.96 30.53 1.24
N SER A 154 -6.35 29.82 2.27
CA SER A 154 -7.67 29.17 2.36
C SER A 154 -8.78 30.24 2.35
N GLN A 155 -9.73 30.10 1.44
CA GLN A 155 -10.87 31.01 1.29
C GLN A 155 -12.16 30.42 1.82
N ILE A 156 -12.34 29.11 1.73
CA ILE A 156 -13.45 28.33 2.27
C ILE A 156 -12.89 27.04 2.88
N ALA A 157 -13.52 26.57 3.97
CA ALA A 157 -13.21 25.27 4.54
C ALA A 157 -14.42 24.36 4.58
N ILE A 158 -14.23 23.04 4.39
CA ILE A 158 -15.27 22.02 4.44
C ILE A 158 -14.79 20.87 5.34
N PHE A 159 -15.39 20.72 6.53
CA PHE A 159 -14.98 19.69 7.48
C PHE A 159 -16.14 18.74 7.83
N GLU A 160 -15.84 17.44 7.80
CA GLU A 160 -16.75 16.41 8.27
C GLU A 160 -16.58 16.20 9.77
N ALA A 161 -17.70 16.02 10.51
CA ALA A 161 -17.73 15.61 11.90
C ALA A 161 -18.55 14.32 12.07
N GLY A 162 -17.90 13.28 12.61
CA GLY A 162 -18.50 12.00 12.95
C GLY A 162 -18.30 11.69 14.44
N ILE A 163 -19.34 11.15 15.06
CA ILE A 163 -19.30 10.70 16.45
C ILE A 163 -19.76 9.26 16.56
N SER A 164 -19.17 8.55 17.51
CA SER A 164 -19.54 7.18 17.87
C SER A 164 -20.14 7.07 19.27
N LYS A 165 -19.89 8.06 20.13
CA LYS A 165 -20.36 8.11 21.52
C LYS A 165 -20.95 9.49 21.84
N PRO A 166 -21.87 9.61 22.84
CA PRO A 166 -22.31 10.90 23.38
C PRO A 166 -21.15 11.75 23.88
N SER A 167 -21.32 13.07 23.87
CA SER A 167 -20.36 14.09 24.31
C SER A 167 -19.09 14.24 23.43
N GLU A 168 -18.98 13.51 22.31
CA GLU A 168 -17.86 13.66 21.35
C GLU A 168 -18.02 14.89 20.45
N MET A 169 -19.26 15.32 20.16
CA MET A 169 -19.51 16.39 19.19
C MET A 169 -19.13 17.77 19.71
N GLU A 170 -19.19 18.02 21.01
CA GLU A 170 -18.80 19.30 21.58
C GLU A 170 -17.30 19.61 21.35
N ALA A 171 -16.44 18.59 21.43
CA ALA A 171 -15.03 18.76 21.11
C ALA A 171 -14.83 19.11 19.62
N LEU A 172 -15.53 18.43 18.73
CA LEU A 172 -15.46 18.69 17.29
C LEU A 172 -16.03 20.07 16.92
N GLN A 173 -17.09 20.52 17.61
CA GLN A 173 -17.66 21.85 17.41
C GLN A 173 -16.65 22.95 17.76
N ARG A 174 -15.97 22.85 18.92
CA ARG A 174 -14.92 23.81 19.30
C ARG A 174 -13.76 23.88 18.30
N ILE A 175 -13.42 22.74 17.67
CA ILE A 175 -12.33 22.67 16.69
C ILE A 175 -12.76 23.23 15.34
N ILE A 176 -13.93 22.86 14.83
CA ILE A 176 -14.41 23.24 13.50
C ILE A 176 -14.92 24.67 13.47
N GLN A 177 -15.70 25.06 14.50
CA GLN A 177 -16.38 26.38 14.59
C GLN A 177 -17.07 26.73 13.25
N PRO A 178 -18.08 25.94 12.82
CA PRO A 178 -18.69 26.12 11.51
C PRO A 178 -19.50 27.40 11.46
N THR A 179 -19.42 28.11 10.33
CA THR A 179 -20.28 29.26 10.00
C THR A 179 -21.48 28.83 9.16
N ILE A 180 -21.39 27.68 8.50
CA ILE A 180 -22.44 27.04 7.71
C ILE A 180 -22.55 25.58 8.14
N GLY A 181 -23.72 25.18 8.60
CA GLY A 181 -24.00 23.82 9.02
C GLY A 181 -24.69 23.00 7.91
N VAL A 182 -24.29 21.75 7.75
CA VAL A 182 -24.90 20.82 6.79
C VAL A 182 -25.19 19.49 7.48
N PHE A 183 -26.48 19.17 7.60
CA PHE A 183 -26.96 17.93 8.19
C PHE A 183 -27.48 16.97 7.12
N THR A 184 -26.78 15.86 6.89
CA THR A 184 -27.08 14.91 5.79
C THR A 184 -28.14 13.87 6.15
N GLY A 185 -28.69 13.92 7.35
CA GLY A 185 -29.73 13.03 7.83
C GLY A 185 -29.28 11.96 8.82
N LEU A 186 -30.24 11.23 9.37
CA LEU A 186 -30.03 10.17 10.35
C LEU A 186 -30.13 8.77 9.72
N GLY A 187 -29.41 7.82 10.26
CA GLY A 187 -29.48 6.41 9.95
C GLY A 187 -28.99 5.55 11.12
N PRO A 188 -29.09 4.21 11.03
CA PRO A 188 -28.84 3.29 12.15
C PRO A 188 -27.37 3.12 12.55
N ALA A 189 -26.41 3.64 11.78
CA ALA A 189 -24.97 3.48 12.07
C ALA A 189 -24.59 3.98 13.47
N HIS A 190 -23.82 3.20 14.25
CA HIS A 190 -23.40 3.50 15.64
C HIS A 190 -24.54 3.71 16.65
N GLN A 191 -25.70 3.10 16.44
CA GLN A 191 -26.87 3.26 17.31
C GLN A 191 -26.65 2.67 18.71
N GLU A 192 -25.76 1.68 18.86
CA GLU A 192 -25.44 0.97 20.11
C GLU A 192 -25.04 1.88 21.27
N ASN A 193 -24.39 3.00 20.95
CA ASN A 193 -23.87 3.94 21.94
C ASN A 193 -24.86 5.07 22.29
N PHE A 194 -26.07 5.06 21.69
CA PHE A 194 -27.10 6.07 21.90
C PHE A 194 -28.42 5.42 22.34
N GLN A 195 -29.04 5.99 23.36
CA GLN A 195 -30.30 5.48 23.94
C GLN A 195 -31.48 5.56 22.97
N SER A 196 -31.45 6.55 22.05
CA SER A 196 -32.50 6.75 21.05
C SER A 196 -31.98 7.49 19.81
N MET A 197 -32.72 7.41 18.70
CA MET A 197 -32.45 8.22 17.50
C MET A 197 -32.55 9.72 17.76
N GLU A 198 -33.43 10.12 18.69
CA GLU A 198 -33.59 11.52 19.08
C GLU A 198 -32.39 12.04 19.83
N GLN A 199 -31.85 11.27 20.80
CA GLN A 199 -30.59 11.60 21.48
C GLN A 199 -29.45 11.73 20.46
N LYS A 200 -29.35 10.79 19.52
CA LYS A 200 -28.31 10.82 18.48
C LYS A 200 -28.45 12.05 17.57
N LYS A 201 -29.66 12.46 17.20
CA LYS A 201 -29.90 13.71 16.46
C LYS A 201 -29.43 14.90 17.28
N LYS A 202 -29.84 14.98 18.55
CA LYS A 202 -29.45 16.07 19.46
C LYS A 202 -27.95 16.19 19.59
N GLU A 203 -27.25 15.08 19.81
CA GLU A 203 -25.79 15.06 19.90
C GLU A 203 -25.11 15.55 18.61
N LYS A 204 -25.56 15.07 17.44
CA LYS A 204 -25.01 15.53 16.16
C LYS A 204 -25.27 17.02 15.88
N MET A 205 -26.42 17.51 16.27
CA MET A 205 -26.81 18.92 16.09
C MET A 205 -25.98 19.88 16.98
N LEU A 206 -25.27 19.39 18.01
CA LEU A 206 -24.33 20.20 18.82
C LEU A 206 -23.21 20.79 17.95
N LEU A 207 -22.86 20.18 16.82
CA LEU A 207 -21.92 20.77 15.87
C LEU A 207 -22.33 22.19 15.43
N PHE A 208 -23.62 22.45 15.36
CA PHE A 208 -24.20 23.68 14.84
C PHE A 208 -24.69 24.64 15.91
N LYS A 209 -24.29 24.42 17.18
CA LYS A 209 -24.77 25.23 18.34
C LYS A 209 -24.62 26.73 18.12
N ASP A 210 -23.49 27.15 17.56
CA ASP A 210 -23.18 28.57 17.33
C ASP A 210 -23.18 28.93 15.84
N CYS A 211 -23.78 28.07 14.98
CA CYS A 211 -23.78 28.23 13.54
C CYS A 211 -24.97 29.08 13.08
N PRO A 212 -24.76 30.21 12.38
CA PRO A 212 -25.85 31.11 11.99
C PRO A 212 -26.78 30.54 10.93
N THR A 213 -26.31 29.61 10.11
CA THR A 213 -27.10 29.01 9.03
C THR A 213 -26.90 27.50 9.00
N VAL A 214 -27.98 26.72 9.02
CA VAL A 214 -27.96 25.27 8.95
C VAL A 214 -28.87 24.76 7.84
N PHE A 215 -28.33 23.91 6.97
CA PHE A 215 -29.06 23.22 5.92
C PHE A 215 -29.27 21.75 6.33
N GLU A 216 -30.52 21.35 6.48
CA GLU A 216 -30.87 19.93 6.68
C GLU A 216 -31.26 19.29 5.35
N ALA A 217 -30.92 18.03 5.20
CA ALA A 217 -31.32 17.22 4.04
C ALA A 217 -32.84 17.12 3.95
N GLY A 218 -33.36 17.12 2.73
CA GLY A 218 -34.77 17.00 2.44
C GLY A 218 -35.32 15.58 2.71
N THR A 219 -36.54 15.35 2.26
CA THR A 219 -37.29 14.10 2.44
C THR A 219 -37.32 13.23 1.20
N GLU A 220 -36.52 13.57 0.18
CA GLU A 220 -36.42 12.80 -1.07
C GLU A 220 -36.02 11.33 -0.77
N GLU A 221 -36.67 10.39 -1.45
CA GLU A 221 -36.40 8.96 -1.32
C GLU A 221 -35.03 8.59 -1.89
N ASP A 222 -34.63 9.22 -3.01
CA ASP A 222 -33.28 9.04 -3.58
C ASP A 222 -32.24 9.84 -2.77
N ILE A 223 -31.33 9.10 -2.14
CA ILE A 223 -30.24 9.66 -1.34
C ILE A 223 -29.31 10.55 -2.17
N LEU A 224 -29.05 10.21 -3.44
CA LEU A 224 -28.18 10.99 -4.29
C LEU A 224 -28.82 12.31 -4.69
N GLU A 225 -30.10 12.29 -5.04
CA GLU A 225 -30.86 13.51 -5.36
C GLU A 225 -30.96 14.42 -4.13
N ARG A 226 -31.24 13.86 -2.97
CA ARG A 226 -31.27 14.58 -1.70
C ARG A 226 -29.94 15.28 -1.39
N ASN A 227 -28.81 14.59 -1.60
CA ASN A 227 -27.48 15.17 -1.39
C ASN A 227 -27.16 16.25 -2.44
N ARG A 228 -27.58 16.08 -3.70
CA ARG A 228 -27.46 17.11 -4.75
C ARG A 228 -28.19 18.38 -4.38
N ASN A 229 -29.44 18.26 -3.98
CA ASN A 229 -30.28 19.39 -3.58
C ASN A 229 -29.70 20.12 -2.36
N LEU A 230 -29.11 19.37 -1.42
CA LEU A 230 -28.42 19.93 -0.25
C LEU A 230 -27.19 20.75 -0.69
N CYS A 231 -26.35 20.22 -1.57
CA CYS A 231 -25.19 20.94 -2.12
C CYS A 231 -25.61 22.22 -2.88
N ALA A 232 -26.63 22.15 -3.73
CA ALA A 232 -27.14 23.31 -4.47
C ALA A 232 -27.59 24.44 -3.54
N ARG A 233 -28.28 24.11 -2.44
CA ARG A 233 -28.72 25.11 -1.44
C ARG A 233 -27.55 25.79 -0.75
N VAL A 234 -26.48 25.06 -0.42
CA VAL A 234 -25.28 25.63 0.18
C VAL A 234 -24.54 26.53 -0.81
N CYS A 235 -24.38 26.11 -2.06
CA CYS A 235 -23.72 26.90 -3.10
C CYS A 235 -24.49 28.20 -3.41
N ARG A 236 -25.84 28.14 -3.43
CA ARG A 236 -26.70 29.33 -3.60
C ARG A 236 -26.52 30.31 -2.44
N HIS A 237 -26.42 29.81 -1.20
CA HIS A 237 -26.15 30.65 -0.03
C HIS A 237 -24.79 31.35 -0.09
N LEU A 238 -23.79 30.71 -0.70
CA LEU A 238 -22.47 31.30 -0.94
C LEU A 238 -22.42 32.26 -2.14
N GLY A 239 -23.59 32.55 -2.77
CA GLY A 239 -23.70 33.54 -3.85
C GLY A 239 -23.46 33.01 -5.26
N MET A 240 -23.41 31.70 -5.45
CA MET A 240 -23.27 31.11 -6.77
C MET A 240 -24.57 31.24 -7.58
N SER A 241 -24.47 31.62 -8.86
CA SER A 241 -25.65 31.72 -9.74
C SER A 241 -26.26 30.37 -10.07
N GLU A 242 -27.58 30.33 -10.34
CA GLU A 242 -28.30 29.09 -10.62
C GLU A 242 -27.75 28.38 -11.87
N ASP A 243 -27.39 29.12 -12.91
CA ASP A 243 -26.82 28.54 -14.14
C ASP A 243 -25.51 27.79 -13.87
N ILE A 244 -24.61 28.37 -13.06
CA ILE A 244 -23.36 27.74 -12.65
C ILE A 244 -23.64 26.53 -11.76
N ILE A 245 -24.60 26.63 -10.85
CA ILE A 245 -24.99 25.49 -9.98
C ILE A 245 -25.46 24.33 -10.85
N GLN A 246 -26.37 24.55 -11.81
CA GLN A 246 -26.90 23.49 -12.67
C GLN A 246 -25.80 22.88 -13.56
N GLU A 247 -24.97 23.72 -14.17
CA GLU A 247 -23.85 23.24 -14.98
C GLU A 247 -22.91 22.32 -14.18
N ARG A 248 -22.49 22.74 -12.97
CA ARG A 248 -21.58 21.96 -12.14
C ARG A 248 -22.24 20.70 -11.56
N MET A 249 -23.53 20.78 -11.23
CA MET A 249 -24.32 19.61 -10.78
C MET A 249 -24.35 18.49 -11.83
N HIS A 250 -24.43 18.84 -13.12
CA HIS A 250 -24.37 17.84 -14.20
C HIS A 250 -23.00 17.19 -14.37
N ARG A 251 -21.94 17.85 -13.92
CA ARG A 251 -20.55 17.36 -14.01
C ARG A 251 -20.06 16.67 -12.74
N LEU A 252 -20.91 16.53 -11.71
CA LEU A 252 -20.52 15.86 -10.46
C LEU A 252 -20.13 14.41 -10.70
N GLU A 253 -18.91 14.08 -10.29
CA GLU A 253 -18.40 12.72 -10.40
C GLU A 253 -18.77 11.87 -9.18
N PRO A 254 -19.05 10.57 -9.37
CA PRO A 254 -19.32 9.66 -8.27
C PRO A 254 -18.11 9.52 -7.35
N VAL A 255 -18.34 9.43 -6.06
CA VAL A 255 -17.31 9.09 -5.08
C VAL A 255 -17.07 7.58 -5.12
N ALA A 256 -15.84 7.16 -5.38
CA ALA A 256 -15.46 5.77 -5.62
C ALA A 256 -15.82 4.81 -4.48
N MET A 257 -16.37 3.63 -4.82
CA MET A 257 -16.68 2.53 -3.91
C MET A 257 -15.53 1.50 -3.86
N ARG A 258 -15.32 0.86 -2.70
CA ARG A 258 -14.17 0.02 -2.38
C ARG A 258 -14.48 -1.48 -2.61
N LEU A 259 -14.75 -1.89 -3.84
CA LEU A 259 -15.03 -3.29 -4.19
C LEU A 259 -13.94 -3.77 -5.16
N GLU A 260 -12.91 -4.45 -4.63
CA GLU A 260 -11.79 -4.97 -5.42
C GLU A 260 -12.13 -6.36 -5.98
N VAL A 261 -11.91 -6.57 -7.29
CA VAL A 261 -12.19 -7.85 -7.95
C VAL A 261 -10.89 -8.55 -8.33
N LYS A 262 -10.73 -9.81 -7.89
CA LYS A 262 -9.54 -10.67 -8.15
C LYS A 262 -9.95 -12.03 -8.71
N GLN A 263 -9.05 -12.65 -9.48
CA GLN A 263 -9.20 -14.03 -9.91
C GLN A 263 -8.69 -14.99 -8.83
N GLY A 264 -9.50 -15.96 -8.47
CA GLY A 264 -9.15 -17.02 -7.52
C GLY A 264 -8.91 -18.36 -8.22
N ARG A 265 -8.51 -19.38 -7.42
CA ARG A 265 -8.32 -20.77 -7.87
C ARG A 265 -9.61 -21.43 -8.32
N HIS A 266 -9.48 -22.52 -9.02
CA HIS A 266 -10.60 -23.41 -9.39
C HIS A 266 -11.76 -22.65 -10.06
N GLY A 267 -11.45 -21.64 -10.90
CA GLY A 267 -12.47 -20.87 -11.61
C GLY A 267 -13.19 -19.83 -10.74
N CYS A 268 -12.79 -19.58 -9.50
CA CYS A 268 -13.42 -18.58 -8.64
C CYS A 268 -13.07 -17.15 -9.07
N THR A 269 -14.00 -16.22 -8.86
CA THR A 269 -13.75 -14.76 -8.85
C THR A 269 -14.03 -14.23 -7.45
N LEU A 270 -13.09 -13.49 -6.90
CA LEU A 270 -13.19 -12.90 -5.55
C LEU A 270 -13.57 -11.44 -5.66
N ILE A 271 -14.55 -11.01 -4.87
CA ILE A 271 -14.89 -9.61 -4.64
C ILE A 271 -14.48 -9.29 -3.20
N ASN A 272 -13.40 -8.54 -3.05
CA ASN A 272 -12.87 -8.20 -1.73
C ASN A 272 -13.44 -6.86 -1.25
N ASP A 273 -14.24 -6.89 -0.18
CA ASP A 273 -14.80 -5.72 0.51
C ASP A 273 -14.68 -5.90 2.03
N THR A 274 -13.44 -6.04 2.49
CA THR A 274 -13.10 -6.40 3.88
C THR A 274 -12.76 -5.19 4.76
N TYR A 275 -13.13 -3.97 4.36
CA TYR A 275 -12.80 -2.77 5.13
C TYR A 275 -13.85 -2.40 6.18
N ASN A 276 -15.13 -2.46 5.85
CA ASN A 276 -16.26 -2.16 6.75
C ASN A 276 -17.30 -3.28 6.68
N SER A 277 -17.82 -3.70 7.83
CA SER A 277 -18.89 -4.68 7.93
C SER A 277 -20.09 -4.06 8.64
N ASP A 278 -21.01 -3.46 7.86
CA ASP A 278 -22.31 -2.96 8.31
C ASP A 278 -23.40 -3.37 7.31
N LEU A 279 -24.68 -3.36 7.74
CA LEU A 279 -25.82 -3.81 6.93
C LEU A 279 -25.98 -3.02 5.61
N GLY A 280 -25.74 -1.71 5.63
CA GLY A 280 -25.90 -0.88 4.44
C GLY A 280 -24.83 -1.14 3.40
N SER A 281 -23.58 -1.28 3.83
CA SER A 281 -22.46 -1.63 2.95
C SER A 281 -22.57 -3.07 2.44
N LEU A 282 -23.13 -4.00 3.23
CA LEU A 282 -23.39 -5.37 2.80
C LEU A 282 -24.41 -5.42 1.65
N ASP A 283 -25.55 -4.72 1.79
CA ASP A 283 -26.56 -4.68 0.71
C ASP A 283 -25.99 -4.09 -0.58
N THR A 284 -25.18 -3.05 -0.48
CA THR A 284 -24.49 -2.43 -1.62
C THR A 284 -23.51 -3.41 -2.30
N ALA A 285 -22.73 -4.15 -1.51
CA ALA A 285 -21.75 -5.11 -2.04
C ALA A 285 -22.46 -6.30 -2.72
N LEU A 286 -23.58 -6.76 -2.18
CA LEU A 286 -24.43 -7.78 -2.78
C LEU A 286 -25.09 -7.31 -4.08
N ASP A 287 -25.53 -6.04 -4.14
CA ASP A 287 -26.04 -5.44 -5.37
C ASP A 287 -24.95 -5.40 -6.46
N PHE A 288 -23.74 -4.97 -6.09
CA PHE A 288 -22.57 -5.00 -7.01
C PHE A 288 -22.28 -6.41 -7.54
N MET A 289 -22.22 -7.42 -6.66
CA MET A 289 -22.04 -8.82 -7.07
C MET A 289 -23.13 -9.27 -8.04
N ASN A 290 -24.40 -8.89 -7.81
CA ASN A 290 -25.53 -9.27 -8.65
C ASN A 290 -25.56 -8.57 -10.02
N ARG A 291 -24.93 -7.42 -10.19
CA ARG A 291 -24.85 -6.69 -11.48
C ARG A 291 -23.71 -7.12 -12.37
N ARG A 292 -22.80 -7.98 -11.87
CA ARG A 292 -21.64 -8.40 -12.64
C ARG A 292 -22.02 -9.28 -13.84
N PRO A 293 -21.38 -9.09 -15.01
CA PRO A 293 -21.66 -9.88 -16.22
C PRO A 293 -21.21 -11.33 -16.11
N ASP A 294 -20.18 -11.61 -15.31
CA ASP A 294 -19.62 -12.96 -15.08
C ASP A 294 -20.39 -13.78 -14.02
N ARG A 295 -21.55 -13.31 -13.61
CA ARG A 295 -22.45 -13.99 -12.65
C ARG A 295 -23.21 -15.18 -13.27
N LYS A 296 -23.39 -15.22 -14.62
CA LYS A 296 -24.11 -16.29 -15.28
C LYS A 296 -23.36 -17.61 -15.12
N ASP A 297 -24.06 -18.65 -14.68
CA ASP A 297 -23.57 -20.02 -14.50
C ASP A 297 -22.54 -20.21 -13.36
N ARG A 298 -22.44 -19.26 -12.42
CA ARG A 298 -21.56 -19.38 -11.25
C ARG A 298 -22.35 -19.34 -9.95
N GLN A 299 -21.93 -20.16 -8.98
CA GLN A 299 -22.46 -20.12 -7.63
C GLN A 299 -22.05 -18.81 -6.95
N ARG A 300 -23.01 -18.06 -6.38
CA ARG A 300 -22.74 -16.84 -5.61
C ARG A 300 -22.60 -17.19 -4.14
N VAL A 301 -21.41 -16.92 -3.62
CA VAL A 301 -21.00 -17.22 -2.26
C VAL A 301 -20.76 -15.92 -1.51
N LEU A 302 -21.39 -15.75 -0.36
CA LEU A 302 -21.06 -14.69 0.59
C LEU A 302 -20.23 -15.28 1.73
N ILE A 303 -19.03 -14.78 1.97
CA ILE A 303 -18.24 -15.05 3.18
C ILE A 303 -18.31 -13.78 4.03
N LEU A 304 -19.00 -13.87 5.17
CA LEU A 304 -19.34 -12.74 6.04
C LEU A 304 -18.75 -12.93 7.44
N SER A 305 -17.98 -11.94 7.93
CA SER A 305 -17.59 -11.90 9.34
C SER A 305 -18.71 -11.40 10.26
N ASP A 306 -18.50 -11.46 11.57
CA ASP A 306 -19.36 -10.72 12.50
C ASP A 306 -19.45 -9.25 12.08
N ILE A 307 -20.67 -8.71 12.16
CA ILE A 307 -20.93 -7.30 11.96
C ILE A 307 -20.76 -6.59 13.30
N LEU A 308 -19.64 -5.89 13.43
CA LEU A 308 -19.29 -5.21 14.68
C LEU A 308 -20.00 -3.85 14.79
N GLN A 309 -20.34 -3.45 16.03
CA GLN A 309 -20.87 -2.11 16.35
C GLN A 309 -22.18 -1.74 15.62
N SER A 310 -23.05 -2.71 15.41
CA SER A 310 -24.36 -2.48 14.74
C SER A 310 -25.38 -1.72 15.60
N GLY A 311 -25.25 -1.80 16.92
CA GLY A 311 -26.22 -1.22 17.87
C GLY A 311 -27.57 -1.96 17.91
N VAL A 312 -27.66 -3.11 17.25
CA VAL A 312 -28.87 -3.96 17.19
C VAL A 312 -28.53 -5.28 17.88
N PRO A 313 -29.46 -5.86 18.66
CA PRO A 313 -29.26 -7.19 19.24
C PRO A 313 -28.89 -8.21 18.16
N ALA A 314 -27.90 -9.08 18.42
CA ALA A 314 -27.36 -10.01 17.44
C ALA A 314 -28.45 -10.82 16.70
N LYS A 315 -29.44 -11.32 17.41
CA LYS A 315 -30.57 -12.08 16.83
C LYS A 315 -31.36 -11.26 15.81
N GLU A 316 -31.64 -9.99 16.10
CA GLU A 316 -32.36 -9.11 15.20
C GLU A 316 -31.52 -8.75 13.98
N LEU A 317 -30.22 -8.43 14.20
CA LEU A 317 -29.24 -8.16 13.17
C LEU A 317 -29.13 -9.30 12.15
N TYR A 318 -28.89 -10.52 12.63
CA TYR A 318 -28.73 -11.67 11.75
C TYR A 318 -30.04 -12.17 11.14
N THR A 319 -31.20 -11.85 11.73
CA THR A 319 -32.47 -12.01 11.06
C THR A 319 -32.60 -11.07 9.85
N HIS A 320 -32.12 -9.82 9.96
CA HIS A 320 -32.08 -8.91 8.81
C HIS A 320 -31.08 -9.39 7.74
N VAL A 321 -29.90 -9.88 8.13
CA VAL A 321 -28.92 -10.48 7.20
C VAL A 321 -29.53 -11.67 6.47
N ALA A 322 -30.24 -12.57 7.16
CA ALA A 322 -30.89 -13.73 6.57
C ALA A 322 -31.93 -13.32 5.50
N ARG A 323 -32.78 -12.31 5.80
CA ARG A 323 -33.72 -11.76 4.82
C ARG A 323 -33.05 -11.13 3.62
N LEU A 324 -31.89 -10.48 3.83
CA LEU A 324 -31.09 -9.89 2.75
C LEU A 324 -30.51 -10.95 1.84
N VAL A 325 -29.91 -12.00 2.41
CA VAL A 325 -29.36 -13.16 1.70
C VAL A 325 -30.43 -13.81 0.82
N GLU A 326 -31.63 -14.06 1.38
CA GLU A 326 -32.76 -14.64 0.64
C GLU A 326 -33.24 -13.72 -0.50
N ARG A 327 -33.47 -12.42 -0.20
CA ARG A 327 -33.91 -11.43 -1.19
C ARG A 327 -32.93 -11.25 -2.36
N ARG A 328 -31.63 -11.35 -2.08
CA ARG A 328 -30.57 -11.22 -3.10
C ARG A 328 -30.31 -12.53 -3.85
N GLY A 329 -30.93 -13.64 -3.42
CA GLY A 329 -30.90 -14.94 -4.08
C GLY A 329 -29.52 -15.55 -4.10
N LEU A 330 -28.77 -15.51 -2.99
CA LEU A 330 -27.47 -16.17 -2.85
C LEU A 330 -27.65 -17.69 -2.76
N GLU A 331 -26.73 -18.44 -3.32
CA GLU A 331 -26.74 -19.90 -3.26
C GLU A 331 -25.96 -20.43 -2.04
N ARG A 332 -24.99 -19.66 -1.50
CA ARG A 332 -24.22 -20.07 -0.33
C ARG A 332 -23.84 -18.89 0.56
N LEU A 333 -23.96 -19.09 1.88
CA LEU A 333 -23.48 -18.19 2.93
C LEU A 333 -22.51 -18.92 3.84
N ILE A 334 -21.36 -18.31 4.09
CA ILE A 334 -20.36 -18.78 5.06
C ILE A 334 -20.19 -17.65 6.09
N GLY A 335 -20.66 -17.89 7.31
CA GLY A 335 -20.56 -16.97 8.44
C GLY A 335 -19.31 -17.29 9.28
N ILE A 336 -18.51 -16.27 9.62
CA ILE A 336 -17.29 -16.42 10.41
C ILE A 336 -17.32 -15.46 11.59
N GLY A 337 -17.39 -16.00 12.78
CA GLY A 337 -17.42 -15.26 14.04
C GLY A 337 -18.37 -15.87 15.06
N LYS A 338 -18.17 -15.51 16.32
CA LYS A 338 -18.94 -16.08 17.45
C LYS A 338 -20.40 -15.63 17.45
N ASP A 339 -20.67 -14.38 17.05
CA ASP A 339 -22.01 -13.82 17.10
C ASP A 339 -22.88 -14.37 15.96
N ILE A 340 -22.35 -14.47 14.74
CA ILE A 340 -23.08 -15.04 13.59
C ILE A 340 -23.29 -16.55 13.77
N GLU A 341 -22.32 -17.27 14.33
CA GLU A 341 -22.46 -18.70 14.63
C GLU A 341 -23.54 -18.95 15.70
N ALA A 342 -23.52 -18.20 16.82
CA ALA A 342 -24.53 -18.28 17.87
C ALA A 342 -25.95 -17.96 17.35
N CYS A 343 -26.06 -17.18 16.27
CA CYS A 343 -27.30 -16.83 15.62
C CYS A 343 -27.60 -17.67 14.36
N SER A 344 -26.94 -18.81 14.14
CA SER A 344 -27.15 -19.69 12.98
C SER A 344 -28.61 -20.09 12.76
N SER A 345 -29.39 -20.22 13.83
CA SER A 345 -30.84 -20.51 13.76
C SER A 345 -31.66 -19.44 13.02
N CYS A 346 -31.15 -18.19 12.91
CA CYS A 346 -31.80 -17.12 12.13
C CYS A 346 -31.79 -17.42 10.62
N PHE A 347 -30.92 -18.28 10.15
CA PHE A 347 -30.77 -18.67 8.75
C PHE A 347 -31.47 -19.97 8.36
N ALA A 348 -32.19 -20.62 9.29
CA ALA A 348 -32.82 -21.92 9.07
C ALA A 348 -33.87 -21.92 7.95
N SER A 349 -34.47 -20.76 7.61
CA SER A 349 -35.46 -20.61 6.55
C SER A 349 -34.91 -20.05 5.23
N VAL A 350 -33.59 -19.79 5.15
CA VAL A 350 -32.97 -19.24 3.95
C VAL A 350 -32.69 -20.36 2.96
N SER A 351 -32.96 -20.12 1.67
CA SER A 351 -32.77 -21.10 0.59
C SER A 351 -31.27 -21.38 0.32
N ALA A 352 -30.38 -20.47 0.71
CA ALA A 352 -28.94 -20.64 0.56
C ALA A 352 -28.40 -21.73 1.49
N HIS A 353 -27.38 -22.48 1.04
CA HIS A 353 -26.63 -23.36 1.92
C HIS A 353 -25.78 -22.53 2.89
N CYS A 354 -26.09 -22.62 4.19
CA CYS A 354 -25.44 -21.83 5.24
C CYS A 354 -24.49 -22.69 6.10
N SER A 355 -23.26 -22.22 6.26
CA SER A 355 -22.23 -22.82 7.14
C SER A 355 -21.67 -21.76 8.07
N PHE A 356 -21.34 -22.12 9.31
CA PHE A 356 -20.86 -21.17 10.31
C PHE A 356 -19.60 -21.69 11.01
N PHE A 357 -18.67 -20.78 11.31
CA PHE A 357 -17.37 -21.06 11.91
C PHE A 357 -17.00 -19.99 12.92
N ASN A 358 -16.33 -20.36 14.02
CA ASN A 358 -15.89 -19.41 15.04
C ASN A 358 -14.75 -18.48 14.58
N SER A 359 -13.94 -18.96 13.65
CA SER A 359 -12.76 -18.23 13.19
C SER A 359 -12.41 -18.51 11.72
N THR A 360 -11.65 -17.59 11.13
CA THR A 360 -11.08 -17.75 9.77
C THR A 360 -10.22 -19.01 9.67
N THR A 361 -9.43 -19.33 10.69
CA THR A 361 -8.58 -20.54 10.72
C THR A 361 -9.42 -21.80 10.67
N GLU A 362 -10.50 -21.89 11.45
CA GLU A 362 -11.41 -23.05 11.45
C GLU A 362 -12.07 -23.22 10.07
N PHE A 363 -12.56 -22.13 9.48
CA PHE A 363 -13.11 -22.17 8.11
C PHE A 363 -12.10 -22.67 7.09
N MET A 364 -10.86 -22.18 7.12
CA MET A 364 -9.82 -22.58 6.16
C MET A 364 -9.41 -24.05 6.28
N GLN A 365 -9.60 -24.68 7.44
CA GLN A 365 -9.38 -26.11 7.67
C GLN A 365 -10.61 -26.97 7.33
N SER A 366 -11.74 -26.37 7.03
CA SER A 366 -13.01 -27.06 6.79
C SER A 366 -13.13 -27.63 5.38
N HIS A 367 -14.04 -28.61 5.23
CA HIS A 367 -14.45 -29.13 3.93
C HIS A 367 -15.09 -28.03 3.04
N ASP A 368 -15.77 -27.09 3.66
CA ASP A 368 -16.44 -25.98 2.96
C ASP A 368 -15.46 -25.09 2.20
N PHE A 369 -14.27 -24.83 2.77
CA PHE A 369 -13.20 -24.11 2.09
C PHE A 369 -12.65 -24.89 0.88
N LEU A 370 -12.45 -26.20 1.02
CA LEU A 370 -11.91 -27.05 -0.04
C LEU A 370 -12.86 -27.24 -1.23
N THR A 371 -14.16 -27.01 -1.03
CA THR A 371 -15.20 -27.17 -2.07
C THR A 371 -15.46 -25.89 -2.87
N LEU A 372 -14.82 -24.77 -2.56
CA LEU A 372 -14.96 -23.54 -3.30
C LEU A 372 -14.37 -23.67 -4.71
N ARG A 373 -15.24 -23.64 -5.73
CA ARG A 373 -14.89 -23.71 -7.18
C ARG A 373 -15.97 -23.07 -8.02
N ASP A 374 -15.60 -22.58 -9.19
CA ASP A 374 -16.50 -21.97 -10.20
C ASP A 374 -17.51 -20.98 -9.61
N SER A 375 -17.07 -20.23 -8.58
CA SER A 375 -17.92 -19.40 -7.75
C SER A 375 -17.56 -17.92 -7.87
N LEU A 376 -18.57 -17.07 -7.76
CA LEU A 376 -18.41 -15.64 -7.50
C LEU A 376 -18.51 -15.42 -5.99
N ILE A 377 -17.39 -15.09 -5.37
CA ILE A 377 -17.24 -15.04 -3.90
C ILE A 377 -17.11 -13.59 -3.45
N LEU A 378 -18.07 -13.11 -2.65
CA LEU A 378 -17.98 -11.85 -1.96
C LEU A 378 -17.39 -12.07 -0.55
N LEU A 379 -16.23 -11.48 -0.31
CA LEU A 379 -15.58 -11.43 1.00
C LEU A 379 -15.98 -10.13 1.69
N LYS A 380 -16.79 -10.21 2.74
CA LYS A 380 -17.28 -9.07 3.52
C LYS A 380 -16.91 -9.27 4.99
N GLY A 381 -15.87 -8.61 5.44
CA GLY A 381 -15.34 -8.84 6.79
C GLY A 381 -14.80 -7.59 7.47
N ALA A 382 -14.88 -7.58 8.81
CA ALA A 382 -14.18 -6.59 9.62
C ALA A 382 -12.71 -6.98 9.79
N ARG A 383 -11.82 -6.01 9.90
CA ARG A 383 -10.35 -6.20 10.01
C ARG A 383 -9.89 -7.26 11.03
N PRO A 384 -10.52 -7.40 12.23
CA PRO A 384 -10.09 -8.40 13.21
C PRO A 384 -10.20 -9.87 12.76
N PHE A 385 -10.94 -10.14 11.69
CA PHE A 385 -11.17 -11.50 11.18
C PHE A 385 -10.14 -11.96 10.15
N HIS A 386 -9.20 -11.11 9.73
CA HIS A 386 -8.07 -11.45 8.84
C HIS A 386 -8.47 -12.19 7.56
N PHE A 387 -9.47 -11.67 6.85
CA PHE A 387 -9.96 -12.28 5.60
C PHE A 387 -8.92 -12.29 4.46
N ASP A 388 -7.82 -11.53 4.61
CA ASP A 388 -6.67 -11.60 3.70
C ASP A 388 -6.09 -13.03 3.62
N ALA A 389 -6.10 -13.77 4.73
CA ALA A 389 -5.65 -15.16 4.77
C ALA A 389 -6.50 -16.09 3.88
N ILE A 390 -7.81 -15.81 3.74
CA ILE A 390 -8.69 -16.57 2.83
C ILE A 390 -8.29 -16.32 1.38
N THR A 391 -8.00 -15.06 1.04
CA THR A 391 -7.56 -14.69 -0.31
C THR A 391 -6.25 -15.38 -0.67
N GLU A 392 -5.24 -15.29 0.22
CA GLU A 392 -3.94 -15.95 0.02
C GLU A 392 -4.07 -17.48 -0.10
N ALA A 393 -4.88 -18.10 0.74
CA ALA A 393 -5.08 -19.54 0.71
C ALA A 393 -5.85 -20.03 -0.53
N LEU A 394 -6.76 -19.23 -1.08
CA LEU A 394 -7.40 -19.54 -2.37
C LEU A 394 -6.41 -19.44 -3.56
N GLU A 395 -5.25 -18.84 -3.42
CA GLU A 395 -4.19 -18.71 -4.43
C GLU A 395 -3.05 -19.73 -4.28
N GLN A 396 -3.00 -20.55 -3.19
CA GLN A 396 -1.84 -21.35 -2.84
C GLN A 396 -1.65 -22.62 -3.70
N LYS A 397 -0.42 -22.84 -4.20
CA LYS A 397 0.04 -24.02 -4.96
C LYS A 397 1.14 -24.76 -4.21
N VAL A 398 1.20 -26.09 -4.34
CA VAL A 398 2.25 -26.94 -3.77
C VAL A 398 3.13 -27.48 -4.90
N HIS A 399 4.46 -27.31 -4.78
CA HIS A 399 5.45 -27.76 -5.76
C HIS A 399 6.66 -28.38 -5.04
N GLU A 400 7.28 -29.43 -5.60
CA GLU A 400 8.49 -30.08 -5.04
C GLU A 400 9.76 -29.24 -5.27
N THR A 401 9.77 -28.41 -6.32
CA THR A 401 10.82 -27.44 -6.56
C THR A 401 10.68 -26.25 -5.61
N ILE A 402 11.76 -25.87 -4.94
CA ILE A 402 11.81 -24.81 -3.95
C ILE A 402 12.88 -23.79 -4.27
N LEU A 403 12.62 -22.53 -3.93
CA LEU A 403 13.61 -21.48 -3.87
C LEU A 403 13.93 -21.18 -2.40
N GLU A 404 15.11 -21.59 -1.96
CA GLU A 404 15.63 -21.20 -0.64
C GLU A 404 16.14 -19.79 -0.68
N VAL A 405 15.77 -18.97 0.32
CA VAL A 405 16.16 -17.58 0.45
C VAL A 405 16.81 -17.34 1.79
N ASN A 406 18.09 -16.96 1.77
CA ASN A 406 18.86 -16.61 2.96
C ASN A 406 18.63 -15.14 3.33
N LEU A 407 17.82 -14.89 4.35
CA LEU A 407 17.54 -13.54 4.83
C LEU A 407 18.73 -12.93 5.61
N GLY A 408 19.60 -13.77 6.19
CA GLY A 408 20.86 -13.33 6.78
C GLY A 408 21.79 -12.72 5.73
N ALA A 409 21.95 -13.40 4.59
CA ALA A 409 22.72 -12.90 3.45
C ALA A 409 22.19 -11.56 2.90
N VAL A 410 20.87 -11.34 2.89
CA VAL A 410 20.27 -10.05 2.54
C VAL A 410 20.78 -8.93 3.46
N VAL A 411 20.84 -9.19 4.77
CA VAL A 411 21.35 -8.21 5.76
C VAL A 411 22.85 -7.98 5.62
N GLU A 412 23.62 -9.02 5.38
CA GLU A 412 25.08 -8.92 5.17
C GLU A 412 25.42 -8.11 3.91
N ASN A 413 24.72 -8.38 2.80
CA ASN A 413 24.84 -7.59 1.59
C ASN A 413 24.42 -6.13 1.79
N LEU A 414 23.34 -5.87 2.52
CA LEU A 414 22.95 -4.52 2.92
C LEU A 414 24.07 -3.82 3.70
N ASN A 415 24.69 -4.51 4.68
CA ASN A 415 25.77 -3.97 5.49
C ASN A 415 27.03 -3.71 4.67
N TYR A 416 27.33 -4.55 3.68
CA TYR A 416 28.42 -4.30 2.72
C TYR A 416 28.22 -2.95 2.01
N TYR A 417 27.05 -2.71 1.39
CA TYR A 417 26.77 -1.44 0.73
C TYR A 417 26.71 -0.26 1.70
N ARG A 418 26.21 -0.51 2.92
CA ARG A 418 26.20 0.50 3.99
C ARG A 418 27.61 1.01 4.33
N SER A 419 28.65 0.18 4.20
CA SER A 419 30.04 0.56 4.51
C SER A 419 30.58 1.68 3.61
N PHE A 420 29.98 1.92 2.43
CA PHE A 420 30.32 2.99 1.51
C PHE A 420 29.60 4.31 1.81
N LEU A 421 28.59 4.29 2.69
CA LEU A 421 27.68 5.41 2.86
C LEU A 421 28.07 6.31 4.05
N ASN A 422 27.80 7.59 3.87
CA ASN A 422 27.81 8.54 4.99
C ASN A 422 26.69 8.18 6.00
N PRO A 423 26.88 8.45 7.30
CA PRO A 423 25.88 8.11 8.31
C PRO A 423 24.49 8.72 8.07
N ALA A 424 24.42 9.89 7.42
CA ALA A 424 23.17 10.58 7.11
C ALA A 424 22.46 10.01 5.87
N THR A 425 23.18 9.35 4.96
CA THR A 425 22.61 8.82 3.71
C THR A 425 21.76 7.60 3.99
N ARG A 426 20.51 7.60 3.49
CA ARG A 426 19.53 6.51 3.66
C ARG A 426 19.51 5.59 2.43
N ILE A 427 19.08 4.36 2.63
CA ILE A 427 19.00 3.37 1.55
C ILE A 427 17.53 3.17 1.16
N ILE A 428 17.25 3.23 -0.13
CA ILE A 428 16.02 2.74 -0.74
C ILE A 428 16.30 1.31 -1.20
N CYS A 429 15.68 0.32 -0.54
CA CYS A 429 15.82 -1.09 -0.93
C CYS A 429 14.77 -1.46 -1.97
N MET A 430 15.23 -1.98 -3.12
CA MET A 430 14.34 -2.41 -4.19
C MET A 430 13.79 -3.79 -3.89
N VAL A 431 12.48 -3.89 -3.65
CA VAL A 431 11.74 -5.15 -3.40
C VAL A 431 10.68 -5.43 -4.46
N LYS A 432 10.78 -4.77 -5.62
CA LYS A 432 9.91 -4.95 -6.78
C LYS A 432 10.07 -6.35 -7.40
N ALA A 433 9.10 -6.75 -8.23
CA ALA A 433 9.06 -8.07 -8.87
C ALA A 433 9.23 -9.21 -7.85
N ASP A 434 8.42 -9.16 -6.78
CA ASP A 434 8.48 -10.09 -5.65
C ASP A 434 9.89 -10.19 -5.02
N ALA A 435 10.54 -9.02 -4.77
CA ALA A 435 11.93 -8.94 -4.30
C ALA A 435 12.90 -9.71 -5.23
N TYR A 436 12.83 -9.41 -6.53
CA TYR A 436 13.59 -10.13 -7.57
C TYR A 436 13.36 -11.65 -7.53
N GLY A 437 12.12 -12.06 -7.27
CA GLY A 437 11.73 -13.45 -7.15
C GLY A 437 11.98 -14.09 -5.78
N ALA A 438 12.67 -13.40 -4.85
CA ALA A 438 13.01 -13.93 -3.53
C ALA A 438 11.84 -13.92 -2.52
N GLY A 439 10.71 -13.28 -2.85
CA GLY A 439 9.57 -13.13 -1.94
C GLY A 439 9.57 -11.80 -1.18
N ALA A 440 8.79 -10.85 -1.67
CA ALA A 440 8.83 -9.46 -1.20
C ALA A 440 8.48 -9.30 0.28
N MET A 441 7.54 -10.08 0.80
CA MET A 441 7.06 -9.93 2.17
C MET A 441 8.15 -10.20 3.22
N GLU A 442 8.82 -11.35 3.14
CA GLU A 442 9.81 -11.73 4.15
C GLU A 442 11.09 -10.90 4.03
N VAL A 443 11.49 -10.57 2.81
CA VAL A 443 12.61 -9.62 2.57
C VAL A 443 12.27 -8.24 3.13
N ALA A 444 11.06 -7.72 2.88
CA ALA A 444 10.64 -6.42 3.41
C ALA A 444 10.54 -6.41 4.94
N LYS A 445 10.04 -7.49 5.58
CA LYS A 445 10.05 -7.62 7.04
C LYS A 445 11.47 -7.58 7.62
N THR A 446 12.39 -8.25 6.97
CA THR A 446 13.82 -8.24 7.36
C THR A 446 14.42 -6.84 7.22
N LEU A 447 14.17 -6.16 6.11
CA LEU A 447 14.72 -4.84 5.81
C LEU A 447 14.12 -3.73 6.65
N GLN A 448 12.83 -3.81 7.03
CA GLN A 448 12.21 -2.73 7.79
C GLN A 448 12.79 -2.56 9.20
N SER A 449 13.41 -3.59 9.76
CA SER A 449 14.10 -3.53 11.05
C SER A 449 15.47 -2.83 10.96
N GLN A 450 15.99 -2.60 9.76
CA GLN A 450 17.30 -2.00 9.55
C GLN A 450 17.23 -0.48 9.60
N GLU A 451 18.07 0.13 10.43
CA GLU A 451 18.03 1.57 10.76
C GLU A 451 18.24 2.46 9.52
N GLN A 452 19.19 2.13 8.66
CA GLN A 452 19.52 2.97 7.50
C GLN A 452 18.61 2.76 6.30
N VAL A 453 17.70 1.79 6.33
CA VAL A 453 16.68 1.64 5.30
C VAL A 453 15.61 2.73 5.51
N GLY A 454 15.61 3.73 4.63
CA GLY A 454 14.63 4.83 4.64
C GLY A 454 13.35 4.46 3.90
N TYR A 455 13.48 3.75 2.79
CA TYR A 455 12.40 3.38 1.89
C TYR A 455 12.51 1.95 1.41
N LEU A 456 11.37 1.35 1.12
CA LEU A 456 11.26 0.21 0.22
C LEU A 456 10.73 0.71 -1.12
N ALA A 457 11.14 0.09 -2.24
CA ALA A 457 10.63 0.48 -3.55
C ALA A 457 10.10 -0.74 -4.31
N VAL A 458 8.88 -0.59 -4.82
CA VAL A 458 8.15 -1.59 -5.60
C VAL A 458 7.92 -1.09 -7.03
N ALA A 459 7.55 -1.97 -7.95
CA ALA A 459 7.26 -1.56 -9.32
C ALA A 459 5.86 -0.97 -9.45
N VAL A 460 4.85 -1.64 -8.93
CA VAL A 460 3.42 -1.30 -9.08
C VAL A 460 2.73 -1.17 -7.71
N ALA A 461 1.59 -0.52 -7.69
CA ALA A 461 0.85 -0.24 -6.45
C ALA A 461 0.39 -1.51 -5.72
N ASP A 462 0.05 -2.58 -6.45
CA ASP A 462 -0.41 -3.83 -5.85
C ASP A 462 0.67 -4.51 -5.01
N GLU A 463 1.93 -4.47 -5.44
CA GLU A 463 3.06 -4.95 -4.63
C GLU A 463 3.17 -4.17 -3.31
N GLY A 464 3.02 -2.85 -3.37
CA GLY A 464 3.03 -2.00 -2.18
C GLY A 464 1.84 -2.26 -1.24
N ALA A 465 0.66 -2.49 -1.79
CA ALA A 465 -0.55 -2.84 -1.04
C ALA A 465 -0.39 -4.17 -0.30
N LEU A 466 0.17 -5.18 -0.95
CA LEU A 466 0.48 -6.47 -0.32
C LEU A 466 1.45 -6.30 0.86
N LEU A 467 2.52 -5.52 0.69
CA LEU A 467 3.46 -5.23 1.77
C LEU A 467 2.78 -4.52 2.95
N ARG A 468 1.91 -3.55 2.68
CA ARG A 468 1.13 -2.88 3.73
C ARG A 468 0.18 -3.82 4.46
N ALA A 469 -0.52 -4.69 3.73
CA ALA A 469 -1.39 -5.71 4.33
C ALA A 469 -0.60 -6.66 5.25
N GLY A 470 0.64 -7.01 4.87
CA GLY A 470 1.55 -7.81 5.68
C GLY A 470 2.24 -7.10 6.85
N GLY A 471 1.88 -5.83 7.14
CA GLY A 471 2.35 -5.09 8.31
C GLY A 471 3.62 -4.26 8.09
N ILE A 472 4.04 -4.04 6.85
CA ILE A 472 5.18 -3.16 6.56
C ILE A 472 4.79 -1.70 6.81
N THR A 473 5.57 -1.01 7.65
CA THR A 473 5.35 0.38 8.07
C THR A 473 6.32 1.38 7.45
N LYS A 474 7.47 0.93 6.93
CA LYS A 474 8.42 1.79 6.19
C LYS A 474 7.74 2.49 5.00
N ASN A 475 8.24 3.66 4.61
CA ASN A 475 7.77 4.33 3.39
C ASN A 475 7.99 3.43 2.17
N ILE A 476 7.00 3.40 1.28
CA ILE A 476 7.05 2.57 0.07
C ILE A 476 6.90 3.46 -1.15
N MET A 477 7.93 3.46 -1.99
CA MET A 477 7.98 4.16 -3.27
C MET A 477 7.47 3.24 -4.38
N VAL A 478 6.56 3.72 -5.23
CA VAL A 478 6.05 3.00 -6.41
C VAL A 478 6.70 3.58 -7.66
N MET A 479 7.53 2.77 -8.33
CA MET A 479 8.39 3.19 -9.45
C MET A 479 7.67 3.28 -10.79
N ASN A 480 6.51 2.67 -10.93
CA ASN A 480 5.73 2.68 -12.17
C ASN A 480 4.23 2.70 -11.84
N PRO A 481 3.72 3.83 -11.33
CA PRO A 481 2.31 3.94 -10.98
C PRO A 481 1.45 3.95 -12.23
N GLU A 482 0.41 3.11 -12.22
CA GLU A 482 -0.61 3.09 -13.26
C GLU A 482 -1.78 4.00 -12.88
N MET A 483 -2.41 4.65 -13.86
CA MET A 483 -3.54 5.56 -13.59
C MET A 483 -4.75 4.85 -12.97
N THR A 484 -4.92 3.57 -13.28
CA THR A 484 -5.98 2.70 -12.73
C THR A 484 -5.75 2.34 -11.26
N SER A 485 -4.52 2.47 -10.75
CA SER A 485 -4.13 2.10 -9.39
C SER A 485 -4.04 3.27 -8.40
N PHE A 486 -4.43 4.48 -8.77
CA PHE A 486 -4.30 5.65 -7.90
C PHE A 486 -5.06 5.51 -6.57
N ASN A 487 -6.24 4.88 -6.58
CA ASN A 487 -6.96 4.60 -5.35
C ASN A 487 -6.18 3.70 -4.39
N THR A 488 -5.47 2.71 -4.93
CA THR A 488 -4.58 1.82 -4.15
C THR A 488 -3.42 2.62 -3.53
N LEU A 489 -2.81 3.55 -4.28
CA LEU A 489 -1.79 4.45 -3.74
C LEU A 489 -2.31 5.23 -2.54
N PHE A 490 -3.51 5.78 -2.66
CA PHE A 490 -4.13 6.58 -1.61
C PHE A 490 -4.51 5.75 -0.38
N GLU A 491 -5.08 4.57 -0.60
CA GLU A 491 -5.56 3.69 0.48
C GLU A 491 -4.41 3.17 1.34
N TYR A 492 -3.31 2.78 0.68
CA TYR A 492 -2.17 2.14 1.35
C TYR A 492 -1.03 3.11 1.68
N ASN A 493 -1.22 4.42 1.50
CA ASN A 493 -0.19 5.45 1.72
C ASN A 493 1.12 5.10 1.00
N LEU A 494 1.03 4.89 -0.32
CA LEU A 494 2.17 4.60 -1.18
C LEU A 494 2.60 5.88 -1.90
N GLU A 495 3.90 6.07 -2.09
CA GLU A 495 4.48 7.28 -2.64
C GLU A 495 4.88 7.06 -4.11
N PRO A 496 4.14 7.58 -5.10
CA PRO A 496 4.40 7.30 -6.50
C PRO A 496 5.55 8.12 -7.10
N GLU A 497 6.28 7.50 -8.04
CA GLU A 497 7.13 8.18 -9.02
C GLU A 497 6.25 9.01 -9.97
N VAL A 498 6.69 10.23 -10.29
CA VAL A 498 6.06 11.11 -11.29
C VAL A 498 7.11 11.50 -12.32
N TYR A 499 6.87 11.15 -13.57
CA TYR A 499 7.85 11.23 -14.67
C TYR A 499 7.36 12.00 -15.90
N SER A 500 6.11 12.44 -15.93
CA SER A 500 5.56 13.23 -17.05
C SER A 500 4.39 14.09 -16.60
N PHE A 501 4.09 15.13 -17.38
CA PHE A 501 2.93 15.98 -17.12
C PHE A 501 1.61 15.21 -17.16
N ARG A 502 1.49 14.23 -18.04
CA ARG A 502 0.29 13.39 -18.13
C ARG A 502 0.00 12.65 -16.84
N ILE A 503 1.02 12.01 -16.23
CA ILE A 503 0.84 11.28 -14.95
C ILE A 503 0.64 12.26 -13.80
N LEU A 504 1.33 13.41 -13.82
CA LEU A 504 1.19 14.47 -12.84
C LEU A 504 -0.25 15.00 -12.79
N ASP A 505 -0.76 15.44 -13.94
CA ASP A 505 -2.10 16.04 -14.06
C ASP A 505 -3.19 15.01 -13.69
N ALA A 506 -3.06 13.77 -14.14
CA ALA A 506 -3.98 12.69 -13.79
C ALA A 506 -3.96 12.36 -12.29
N LEU A 507 -2.77 12.36 -11.66
CA LEU A 507 -2.63 12.10 -10.23
C LEU A 507 -3.16 13.26 -9.39
N ILE A 508 -2.91 14.52 -9.79
CA ILE A 508 -3.51 15.70 -9.15
C ILE A 508 -5.03 15.57 -9.15
N HIS A 509 -5.62 15.35 -10.33
CA HIS A 509 -7.06 15.23 -10.48
C HIS A 509 -7.63 14.07 -9.64
N ALA A 510 -6.99 12.90 -9.67
CA ALA A 510 -7.42 11.75 -8.88
C ALA A 510 -7.31 12.01 -7.37
N ALA A 511 -6.22 12.64 -6.92
CA ALA A 511 -6.01 12.98 -5.52
C ALA A 511 -7.02 14.03 -5.03
N GLU A 512 -7.31 15.04 -5.84
CA GLU A 512 -8.34 16.04 -5.55
C GLU A 512 -9.72 15.40 -5.41
N ARG A 513 -10.09 14.52 -6.33
CA ARG A 513 -11.36 13.76 -6.26
C ARG A 513 -11.46 12.87 -5.03
N ALA A 514 -10.34 12.29 -4.61
CA ALA A 514 -10.26 11.46 -3.41
C ALA A 514 -10.15 12.26 -2.11
N GLY A 515 -10.14 13.60 -2.17
CA GLY A 515 -9.94 14.45 -0.99
C GLY A 515 -8.57 14.30 -0.36
N ILE A 516 -7.56 13.99 -1.16
CA ILE A 516 -6.18 13.87 -0.71
C ILE A 516 -5.52 15.23 -0.76
N THR A 517 -4.72 15.54 0.25
CA THR A 517 -3.88 16.74 0.29
C THR A 517 -2.46 16.35 0.70
N SER A 518 -1.49 17.07 0.14
CA SER A 518 -0.06 16.90 0.46
C SER A 518 0.45 15.45 0.33
N MET A 519 -0.05 14.72 -0.67
CA MET A 519 0.46 13.38 -0.95
C MET A 519 1.91 13.48 -1.44
N PRO A 520 2.86 12.77 -0.79
CA PRO A 520 4.25 12.79 -1.22
C PRO A 520 4.43 12.08 -2.55
N ILE A 521 5.20 12.72 -3.45
CA ILE A 521 5.56 12.18 -4.75
C ILE A 521 7.07 12.27 -4.99
N HIS A 522 7.58 11.41 -5.85
CA HIS A 522 9.00 11.36 -6.23
C HIS A 522 9.16 11.79 -7.68
N ILE A 523 9.79 12.95 -7.89
CA ILE A 523 9.99 13.53 -9.23
C ILE A 523 11.17 12.85 -9.90
N LYS A 524 10.93 12.26 -11.07
CA LYS A 524 11.98 11.65 -11.88
C LYS A 524 12.45 12.58 -12.98
N LEU A 525 13.78 12.73 -13.09
CA LEU A 525 14.44 13.48 -14.14
C LEU A 525 15.10 12.52 -15.16
N ASP A 526 14.91 12.79 -16.43
CA ASP A 526 15.66 12.11 -17.50
C ASP A 526 16.96 12.89 -17.78
N THR A 527 18.06 12.29 -17.42
CA THR A 527 19.39 12.87 -17.60
C THR A 527 20.19 12.23 -18.74
N GLY A 528 19.54 11.40 -19.56
CA GLY A 528 20.15 10.75 -20.71
C GLY A 528 19.90 9.25 -20.84
N MET A 529 19.02 8.66 -20.01
CA MET A 529 18.59 7.28 -20.15
C MET A 529 17.45 7.13 -21.19
N HIS A 530 16.68 8.20 -21.41
CA HIS A 530 15.56 8.28 -22.34
C HIS A 530 14.49 7.19 -22.15
N ARG A 531 14.22 6.85 -20.88
CA ARG A 531 13.20 5.88 -20.50
C ARG A 531 11.96 6.57 -19.92
N LEU A 532 12.09 7.26 -18.81
CA LEU A 532 11.05 8.03 -18.12
C LEU A 532 11.71 9.20 -17.40
N GLY A 533 11.04 10.34 -17.29
CA GLY A 533 11.49 11.50 -16.52
C GLY A 533 11.26 12.83 -17.26
N PHE A 534 11.20 13.90 -16.48
CA PHE A 534 11.17 15.27 -17.00
C PHE A 534 12.56 15.68 -17.49
N ASP A 535 12.63 16.45 -18.56
CA ASP A 535 13.88 17.06 -19.03
C ASP A 535 14.32 18.16 -18.03
N PRO A 536 15.47 17.97 -17.33
CA PRO A 536 15.92 18.93 -16.33
C PRO A 536 16.26 20.32 -16.87
N MET A 537 16.45 20.44 -18.19
CA MET A 537 16.80 21.71 -18.85
C MET A 537 15.58 22.45 -19.40
N LYS A 538 14.47 21.76 -19.66
CA LYS A 538 13.31 22.34 -20.35
C LYS A 538 12.04 22.35 -19.51
N ASP A 539 11.79 21.27 -18.76
CA ASP A 539 10.46 21.04 -18.16
C ASP A 539 10.31 21.67 -16.77
N MET A 540 11.42 22.05 -16.11
CA MET A 540 11.40 22.50 -14.72
C MET A 540 10.49 23.69 -14.43
N PRO A 541 10.45 24.77 -15.26
CA PRO A 541 9.56 25.89 -15.00
C PRO A 541 8.09 25.48 -14.98
N ALA A 542 7.63 24.70 -15.99
CA ALA A 542 6.25 24.25 -16.08
C ALA A 542 5.89 23.24 -14.98
N LEU A 543 6.83 22.35 -14.60
CA LEU A 543 6.65 21.41 -13.51
C LEU A 543 6.48 22.13 -12.16
N ILE A 544 7.34 23.09 -11.87
CA ILE A 544 7.30 23.89 -10.64
C ILE A 544 5.99 24.67 -10.55
N GLU A 545 5.58 25.31 -11.64
CA GLU A 545 4.31 26.04 -11.69
C GLU A 545 3.14 25.14 -11.34
N ARG A 546 3.02 23.95 -11.98
CA ARG A 546 1.95 23.00 -11.70
C ARG A 546 1.97 22.50 -10.25
N LEU A 547 3.14 22.21 -9.71
CA LEU A 547 3.25 21.75 -8.32
C LEU A 547 2.87 22.86 -7.32
N LYS A 548 3.10 24.14 -7.65
CA LYS A 548 2.76 25.27 -6.78
C LYS A 548 1.28 25.69 -6.83
N THR A 549 0.58 25.36 -7.90
CA THR A 549 -0.81 25.80 -8.14
C THR A 549 -1.85 24.83 -7.56
N GLN A 550 -1.42 23.74 -6.95
CA GLN A 550 -2.29 22.72 -6.36
C GLN A 550 -1.84 22.36 -4.93
N THR A 551 -2.69 21.69 -4.17
CA THR A 551 -2.43 21.27 -2.78
C THR A 551 -2.51 19.75 -2.58
N ALA A 552 -2.85 19.01 -3.63
CA ALA A 552 -3.04 17.55 -3.55
C ALA A 552 -1.72 16.80 -3.41
N LEU A 553 -0.67 17.27 -4.08
CA LEU A 553 0.63 16.61 -4.14
C LEU A 553 1.75 17.51 -3.62
N ILE A 554 2.79 16.88 -3.05
CA ILE A 554 3.99 17.56 -2.57
C ILE A 554 5.24 16.80 -3.01
N PRO A 555 6.26 17.48 -3.62
CA PRO A 555 7.50 16.82 -4.03
C PRO A 555 8.30 16.40 -2.80
N ARG A 556 8.42 15.09 -2.58
CA ARG A 556 9.18 14.49 -1.47
C ARG A 556 10.63 14.27 -1.84
N SER A 557 10.88 13.78 -3.05
CA SER A 557 12.23 13.62 -3.57
C SER A 557 12.32 13.94 -5.05
N VAL A 558 13.53 14.17 -5.50
CA VAL A 558 13.91 14.27 -6.91
C VAL A 558 15.05 13.29 -7.20
N PHE A 559 14.95 12.56 -8.31
CA PHE A 559 15.92 11.54 -8.64
C PHE A 559 16.13 11.32 -10.14
N SER A 560 17.24 10.69 -10.48
CA SER A 560 17.53 10.17 -11.81
C SER A 560 18.16 8.78 -11.70
N HIS A 561 18.69 8.25 -12.80
CA HIS A 561 19.29 6.90 -12.84
C HIS A 561 20.55 6.89 -13.72
N PHE A 562 21.66 6.42 -13.17
CA PHE A 562 22.88 6.19 -13.95
C PHE A 562 22.70 5.04 -14.94
N VAL A 563 23.16 5.25 -16.15
CA VAL A 563 23.07 4.30 -17.26
C VAL A 563 24.23 3.31 -17.25
N GLY A 564 25.43 3.78 -16.94
CA GLY A 564 26.67 3.01 -17.07
C GLY A 564 27.57 3.08 -15.84
N SER A 565 26.99 3.09 -14.64
CA SER A 565 27.77 3.13 -13.38
C SER A 565 28.53 1.83 -13.08
N ASP A 566 28.28 0.77 -13.82
CA ASP A 566 28.93 -0.54 -13.74
C ASP A 566 30.23 -0.64 -14.56
N SER A 567 30.55 0.36 -15.38
CA SER A 567 31.73 0.36 -16.25
C SER A 567 32.44 1.71 -16.27
N ASP A 568 33.76 1.66 -16.17
CA ASP A 568 34.63 2.84 -16.23
C ASP A 568 34.55 3.56 -17.59
N ASN A 569 34.17 2.84 -18.66
CA ASN A 569 34.06 3.39 -20.01
C ASN A 569 32.99 4.50 -20.11
N PHE A 570 32.05 4.59 -19.14
CA PHE A 570 30.96 5.54 -19.12
C PHE A 570 31.09 6.62 -18.04
N ASN A 571 32.32 6.82 -17.48
CA ASN A 571 32.53 7.80 -16.42
C ASN A 571 32.20 9.24 -16.85
N ASP A 572 32.59 9.64 -18.06
CA ASP A 572 32.30 10.98 -18.60
C ASP A 572 30.81 11.17 -18.80
N PHE A 573 30.12 10.15 -19.32
CA PHE A 573 28.66 10.19 -19.48
C PHE A 573 27.94 10.25 -18.13
N SER A 574 28.40 9.48 -17.15
CA SER A 574 27.87 9.51 -15.79
C SER A 574 28.09 10.87 -15.11
N ALA A 575 29.20 11.53 -15.38
CA ALA A 575 29.47 12.89 -14.90
C ALA A 575 28.51 13.92 -15.54
N GLU A 576 28.23 13.80 -16.83
CA GLU A 576 27.25 14.64 -17.51
C GLU A 576 25.83 14.38 -17.04
N GLN A 577 25.44 13.11 -16.81
CA GLN A 577 24.14 12.77 -16.18
C GLN A 577 24.00 13.45 -14.82
N TYR A 578 25.05 13.40 -13.99
CA TYR A 578 25.05 14.02 -12.67
C TYR A 578 24.90 15.55 -12.75
N ARG A 579 25.64 16.19 -13.67
CA ARG A 579 25.54 17.65 -13.89
C ARG A 579 24.12 18.07 -14.29
N ARG A 580 23.49 17.37 -15.25
CA ARG A 580 22.11 17.63 -15.66
C ARG A 580 21.13 17.41 -14.51
N TYR A 581 21.34 16.37 -13.74
CA TYR A 581 20.53 16.06 -12.57
C TYR A 581 20.55 17.21 -11.56
N LEU A 582 21.74 17.72 -11.23
CA LEU A 582 21.89 18.83 -10.27
C LEU A 582 21.12 20.08 -10.70
N ILE A 583 21.16 20.43 -11.97
CA ILE A 583 20.42 21.61 -12.49
C ILE A 583 18.90 21.48 -12.18
N GLY A 584 18.32 20.34 -12.50
CA GLY A 584 16.90 20.13 -12.24
C GLY A 584 16.56 20.03 -10.75
N ALA A 585 17.40 19.34 -9.98
CA ALA A 585 17.23 19.17 -8.55
C ALA A 585 17.33 20.50 -7.78
N GLU A 586 18.29 21.36 -8.15
CA GLU A 586 18.46 22.69 -7.56
C GLU A 586 17.32 23.65 -7.94
N ALA A 587 16.86 23.61 -9.19
CA ALA A 587 15.69 24.37 -9.62
C ALA A 587 14.44 23.99 -8.82
N LEU A 588 14.22 22.69 -8.60
CA LEU A 588 13.09 22.21 -7.81
C LEU A 588 13.24 22.62 -6.34
N GLN A 589 14.41 22.40 -5.72
CA GLN A 589 14.65 22.79 -4.32
C GLN A 589 14.49 24.29 -4.09
N GLY A 590 14.97 25.12 -4.99
CA GLY A 590 14.83 26.60 -4.91
C GLY A 590 13.39 27.08 -4.98
N ALA A 591 12.47 26.24 -5.46
CA ALA A 591 11.06 26.57 -5.59
C ALA A 591 10.22 26.25 -4.35
N PHE A 592 10.73 25.40 -3.43
CA PHE A 592 10.01 24.92 -2.25
C PHE A 592 10.83 25.16 -0.97
N SER A 593 10.13 25.45 0.14
CA SER A 593 10.76 25.73 1.44
C SER A 593 11.21 24.48 2.19
N HIS A 594 10.53 23.34 1.96
CA HIS A 594 10.92 22.07 2.59
C HIS A 594 12.07 21.39 1.84
N HIS A 595 12.82 20.57 2.56
CA HIS A 595 13.91 19.79 1.96
C HIS A 595 13.38 18.70 1.04
N ILE A 596 13.79 18.73 -0.23
CA ILE A 596 13.48 17.71 -1.24
C ILE A 596 14.64 16.75 -1.32
N LEU A 597 14.42 15.49 -0.92
CA LEU A 597 15.45 14.46 -0.88
C LEU A 597 16.02 14.18 -2.28
N ARG A 598 17.32 14.01 -2.38
CA ARG A 598 18.08 13.82 -3.63
C ARG A 598 18.66 12.44 -3.70
N HIS A 599 18.50 11.75 -4.84
CA HIS A 599 19.15 10.46 -5.06
C HIS A 599 19.37 10.15 -6.54
N ILE A 600 20.51 9.57 -6.88
CA ILE A 600 20.85 9.15 -8.25
C ILE A 600 21.51 7.77 -8.30
N CYS A 601 22.35 7.41 -7.30
CA CYS A 601 23.12 6.17 -7.29
C CYS A 601 22.20 4.93 -7.24
N ASN A 602 22.45 3.98 -8.15
CA ASN A 602 22.00 2.58 -8.10
C ASN A 602 23.06 1.72 -7.38
N SER A 603 22.91 0.40 -7.33
CA SER A 603 23.87 -0.49 -6.64
C SER A 603 25.33 -0.27 -7.09
N ALA A 604 25.59 -0.26 -8.38
CA ALA A 604 26.96 -0.02 -8.90
C ALA A 604 27.45 1.41 -8.61
N GLY A 605 26.54 2.41 -8.70
CA GLY A 605 26.88 3.80 -8.40
C GLY A 605 27.22 4.05 -6.92
N ILE A 606 26.76 3.23 -5.99
CA ILE A 606 27.11 3.33 -4.56
C ILE A 606 28.62 3.07 -4.37
N GLU A 607 29.15 2.07 -5.04
CA GLU A 607 30.58 1.73 -4.97
C GLU A 607 31.44 2.65 -5.83
N HIS A 608 30.98 2.96 -7.04
CA HIS A 608 31.77 3.65 -8.05
C HIS A 608 31.83 5.17 -7.86
N PHE A 609 30.76 5.77 -7.30
CA PHE A 609 30.64 7.21 -7.10
C PHE A 609 30.24 7.55 -5.66
N PRO A 610 31.06 7.19 -4.66
CA PRO A 610 30.70 7.41 -3.25
C PRO A 610 30.47 8.89 -2.91
N GLU A 611 31.04 9.81 -3.67
CA GLU A 611 30.85 11.26 -3.51
C GLU A 611 29.47 11.75 -4.01
N ARG A 612 28.70 10.90 -4.73
CA ARG A 612 27.38 11.26 -5.32
C ARG A 612 26.20 10.61 -4.61
N GLN A 613 26.39 10.11 -3.40
CA GLN A 613 25.35 9.38 -2.65
C GLN A 613 24.20 10.25 -2.12
N MET A 614 24.44 11.55 -1.90
CA MET A 614 23.44 12.54 -1.48
C MET A 614 22.59 12.11 -0.26
N ASP A 615 21.27 12.42 -0.23
CA ASP A 615 20.38 12.06 0.87
C ASP A 615 20.05 10.56 0.88
N MET A 616 19.93 9.95 -0.31
CA MET A 616 19.58 8.55 -0.45
C MET A 616 20.30 7.86 -1.62
N VAL A 617 20.37 6.53 -1.52
CA VAL A 617 20.84 5.65 -2.60
C VAL A 617 19.84 4.53 -2.85
N ARG A 618 19.81 3.95 -4.06
CA ARG A 618 18.91 2.85 -4.40
C ARG A 618 19.67 1.54 -4.57
N LEU A 619 19.48 0.64 -3.61
CA LEU A 619 20.10 -0.68 -3.59
C LEU A 619 19.14 -1.72 -4.19
N GLY A 620 19.53 -2.29 -5.32
CA GLY A 620 18.77 -3.31 -6.03
C GLY A 620 19.51 -4.65 -6.06
N LEU A 621 20.11 -4.98 -7.18
CA LEU A 621 20.71 -6.30 -7.45
C LEU A 621 21.76 -6.72 -6.41
N GLY A 622 22.55 -5.76 -5.93
CA GLY A 622 23.55 -6.01 -4.89
C GLY A 622 22.97 -6.57 -3.60
N LEU A 623 21.73 -6.18 -3.25
CA LEU A 623 21.03 -6.71 -2.08
C LEU A 623 20.81 -8.24 -2.19
N TYR A 624 20.63 -8.73 -3.42
CA TYR A 624 20.37 -10.14 -3.74
C TYR A 624 21.63 -10.93 -4.09
N GLY A 625 22.80 -10.40 -3.75
CA GLY A 625 24.09 -11.09 -3.88
C GLY A 625 24.68 -11.09 -5.27
N ILE A 626 24.34 -10.10 -6.10
CA ILE A 626 24.90 -9.99 -7.46
C ILE A 626 25.47 -8.59 -7.68
N ASN A 627 26.75 -8.53 -7.98
CA ASN A 627 27.47 -7.33 -8.37
C ASN A 627 28.09 -7.52 -9.76
N PRO A 628 27.77 -6.68 -10.76
CA PRO A 628 28.32 -6.80 -12.11
C PRO A 628 29.85 -6.65 -12.20
N ARG A 629 30.48 -5.99 -11.21
CA ARG A 629 31.92 -5.75 -11.20
C ARG A 629 32.69 -6.82 -10.44
N ASP A 630 32.27 -7.14 -9.22
CA ASP A 630 32.93 -8.13 -8.36
C ASP A 630 31.95 -8.71 -7.31
N ASN A 631 31.65 -9.99 -7.42
CA ASN A 631 30.78 -10.70 -6.49
C ASN A 631 31.51 -11.24 -5.25
N SER A 632 32.81 -11.09 -5.13
CA SER A 632 33.60 -11.76 -4.08
C SER A 632 33.22 -11.39 -2.66
N MET A 633 32.62 -10.19 -2.48
CA MET A 633 32.22 -9.64 -1.19
C MET A 633 30.73 -9.84 -0.87
N LEU A 634 29.95 -10.35 -1.81
CA LEU A 634 28.52 -10.54 -1.64
C LEU A 634 28.16 -12.00 -1.35
N HIS A 635 27.18 -12.18 -0.50
CA HIS A 635 26.63 -13.48 -0.11
C HIS A 635 25.49 -13.90 -1.02
N ASN A 636 25.46 -15.19 -1.36
CA ASN A 636 24.36 -15.77 -2.16
C ASN A 636 23.04 -15.74 -1.37
N VAL A 637 22.03 -15.09 -1.92
CA VAL A 637 20.71 -14.97 -1.28
C VAL A 637 19.77 -16.09 -1.70
N SER A 638 19.73 -16.42 -2.99
CA SER A 638 18.74 -17.33 -3.55
C SER A 638 19.36 -18.61 -4.09
N THR A 639 18.81 -19.77 -3.71
CA THR A 639 19.20 -21.09 -4.22
C THR A 639 17.97 -21.85 -4.70
N LEU A 640 17.90 -22.11 -6.00
CA LEU A 640 16.82 -22.89 -6.61
C LEU A 640 17.18 -24.37 -6.61
N LYS A 641 16.34 -25.17 -5.99
CA LYS A 641 16.53 -26.62 -5.80
C LYS A 641 15.33 -27.42 -6.24
N THR A 642 15.59 -28.66 -6.66
CA THR A 642 14.57 -29.66 -6.96
C THR A 642 15.09 -31.05 -6.62
N THR A 643 14.38 -32.11 -6.99
CA THR A 643 14.74 -33.51 -6.72
C THR A 643 14.73 -34.34 -8.02
N ILE A 644 15.46 -35.45 -8.02
CA ILE A 644 15.37 -36.43 -9.09
C ILE A 644 14.09 -37.26 -8.93
N LEU A 645 13.23 -37.22 -9.96
CA LEU A 645 11.96 -38.00 -9.97
C LEU A 645 12.19 -39.45 -10.38
N GLN A 646 12.93 -39.67 -11.48
CA GLN A 646 13.14 -40.98 -12.06
C GLN A 646 14.47 -41.02 -12.84
N ILE A 647 15.08 -42.19 -12.87
CA ILE A 647 16.34 -42.44 -13.60
C ILE A 647 16.12 -43.53 -14.65
N HIS A 648 16.52 -43.23 -15.89
CA HIS A 648 16.52 -44.18 -17.01
C HIS A 648 17.94 -44.48 -17.48
N ASN A 649 18.23 -45.77 -17.77
CA ASN A 649 19.40 -46.12 -18.55
C ASN A 649 19.02 -46.14 -20.03
N VAL A 650 19.61 -45.23 -20.81
CA VAL A 650 19.26 -45.01 -22.22
C VAL A 650 20.46 -45.38 -23.11
N PRO A 651 20.30 -46.31 -24.05
CA PRO A 651 21.35 -46.66 -24.99
C PRO A 651 21.78 -45.51 -25.88
N ALA A 652 23.01 -45.56 -26.40
CA ALA A 652 23.59 -44.50 -27.25
C ALA A 652 22.84 -44.26 -28.58
N ASP A 653 22.14 -45.25 -29.09
CA ASP A 653 21.35 -45.16 -30.32
C ASP A 653 19.93 -44.60 -30.15
N GLU A 654 19.54 -44.37 -28.87
CA GLU A 654 18.27 -43.75 -28.54
C GLU A 654 18.40 -42.22 -28.31
N THR A 655 17.26 -41.55 -28.21
CA THR A 655 17.18 -40.11 -28.04
C THR A 655 16.27 -39.71 -26.90
N VAL A 656 16.54 -38.55 -26.27
CA VAL A 656 15.82 -38.04 -25.13
C VAL A 656 14.97 -36.83 -25.52
N GLY A 657 13.71 -36.81 -25.05
CA GLY A 657 12.81 -35.66 -25.08
C GLY A 657 12.17 -35.36 -26.44
N TYR A 658 11.42 -34.25 -26.46
CA TYR A 658 10.64 -33.81 -27.63
C TYR A 658 11.48 -33.57 -28.87
N SER A 659 10.92 -33.98 -30.03
CA SER A 659 11.54 -33.89 -31.38
C SER A 659 12.87 -34.63 -31.45
N ARG A 660 13.11 -35.57 -30.56
CA ARG A 660 14.33 -36.38 -30.51
C ARG A 660 15.62 -35.55 -30.48
N ARG A 661 15.59 -34.39 -29.80
CA ARG A 661 16.70 -33.41 -29.76
C ARG A 661 17.81 -33.74 -28.75
N GLY A 662 17.58 -34.68 -27.83
CA GLY A 662 18.61 -35.19 -26.93
C GLY A 662 19.32 -36.36 -27.53
N THR A 663 20.39 -36.13 -28.31
CA THR A 663 21.25 -37.18 -28.87
C THR A 663 22.29 -37.60 -27.83
N LEU A 664 22.53 -38.90 -27.73
CA LEU A 664 23.51 -39.48 -26.82
C LEU A 664 24.74 -39.95 -27.59
N THR A 665 25.90 -39.83 -27.01
CA THR A 665 27.19 -40.31 -27.60
C THR A 665 27.69 -41.60 -26.95
N ARG A 666 27.01 -42.04 -25.88
CA ARG A 666 27.30 -43.23 -25.09
C ARG A 666 26.04 -43.69 -24.38
N ASP A 667 26.02 -44.93 -23.90
CA ASP A 667 25.01 -45.37 -22.97
C ASP A 667 24.98 -44.48 -21.76
N SER A 668 23.82 -43.90 -21.44
CA SER A 668 23.72 -42.79 -20.48
C SER A 668 22.66 -43.07 -19.43
N ARG A 669 22.91 -42.54 -18.23
CA ARG A 669 21.92 -42.46 -17.15
C ARG A 669 21.27 -41.09 -17.19
N ILE A 670 19.99 -41.07 -17.55
CA ILE A 670 19.22 -39.84 -17.71
C ILE A 670 18.23 -39.71 -16.56
N ALA A 671 18.30 -38.62 -15.82
CA ALA A 671 17.39 -38.29 -14.74
C ALA A 671 16.34 -37.26 -15.17
N ALA A 672 15.09 -37.48 -14.81
CA ALA A 672 14.00 -36.54 -14.94
C ALA A 672 13.88 -35.70 -13.63
N ILE A 673 13.72 -34.38 -13.75
CA ILE A 673 13.57 -33.46 -12.65
C ILE A 673 12.34 -32.56 -12.85
N PRO A 674 11.53 -32.24 -11.79
CA PRO A 674 10.24 -31.56 -11.88
C PRO A 674 10.40 -30.03 -11.96
N ILE A 675 11.03 -29.54 -13.04
CA ILE A 675 11.09 -28.14 -13.38
C ILE A 675 11.05 -27.98 -14.89
N GLY A 676 10.31 -26.98 -15.34
CA GLY A 676 10.20 -26.63 -16.76
C GLY A 676 9.94 -25.14 -16.99
N TYR A 677 9.62 -24.79 -18.24
CA TYR A 677 9.44 -23.37 -18.57
C TYR A 677 8.18 -22.76 -17.93
N ALA A 678 7.20 -23.53 -17.47
CA ALA A 678 6.07 -23.02 -16.69
C ALA A 678 6.47 -22.62 -15.26
N ASP A 679 7.61 -23.10 -14.78
CA ASP A 679 8.21 -22.73 -13.50
C ASP A 679 9.20 -21.56 -13.67
N GLY A 680 9.39 -21.09 -14.91
CA GLY A 680 10.33 -20.04 -15.27
C GLY A 680 11.72 -20.54 -15.68
N TRP A 681 11.89 -21.86 -15.92
CA TRP A 681 13.17 -22.42 -16.32
C TRP A 681 13.33 -22.32 -17.86
N ASP A 682 14.25 -21.49 -18.33
CA ASP A 682 14.36 -21.12 -19.73
C ASP A 682 14.69 -22.32 -20.64
N ARG A 683 14.06 -22.38 -21.82
CA ARG A 683 14.32 -23.39 -22.84
C ARG A 683 15.71 -23.30 -23.44
N LEU A 684 16.36 -22.14 -23.38
CA LEU A 684 17.73 -21.93 -23.84
C LEU A 684 18.76 -22.76 -23.07
N PHE A 685 18.43 -23.17 -21.86
CA PHE A 685 19.31 -24.05 -21.04
C PHE A 685 19.38 -25.48 -21.55
N GLY A 686 18.43 -25.91 -22.37
CA GLY A 686 18.39 -27.26 -22.94
C GLY A 686 19.51 -27.57 -23.91
N ARG A 687 19.52 -28.84 -24.37
CA ARG A 687 20.43 -29.37 -25.42
C ARG A 687 21.92 -29.24 -25.05
N GLY A 688 22.28 -29.47 -23.79
CA GLY A 688 23.66 -29.42 -23.31
C GLY A 688 24.25 -28.04 -23.16
N LYS A 689 23.46 -26.95 -23.36
CA LYS A 689 23.98 -25.57 -23.20
C LYS A 689 24.25 -25.21 -21.77
N ALA A 690 23.37 -25.61 -20.85
CA ALA A 690 23.54 -25.40 -19.42
C ALA A 690 23.54 -26.75 -18.67
N TRP A 691 23.79 -26.65 -17.37
CA TRP A 691 23.83 -27.79 -16.45
C TRP A 691 23.20 -27.41 -15.12
N CYS A 692 22.92 -28.40 -14.30
CA CYS A 692 22.63 -28.23 -12.87
C CYS A 692 23.68 -28.99 -12.05
N MET A 693 23.59 -28.90 -10.72
CA MET A 693 24.53 -29.56 -9.80
C MET A 693 23.84 -30.71 -9.08
N VAL A 694 24.43 -31.89 -9.13
CA VAL A 694 24.02 -33.09 -8.37
C VAL A 694 25.23 -33.62 -7.62
N HIS A 695 25.16 -33.73 -6.29
CA HIS A 695 26.29 -34.10 -5.44
C HIS A 695 27.58 -33.28 -5.73
N GLY A 696 27.43 -31.95 -5.97
CA GLY A 696 28.56 -31.06 -6.29
C GLY A 696 29.18 -31.30 -7.67
N LYS A 697 28.56 -32.07 -8.56
CA LYS A 697 29.03 -32.33 -9.92
C LYS A 697 28.03 -31.78 -10.94
N ARG A 698 28.57 -31.36 -12.09
CA ARG A 698 27.77 -30.86 -13.22
C ARG A 698 26.98 -31.99 -13.89
N ALA A 699 25.68 -31.79 -14.06
CA ALA A 699 24.77 -32.64 -14.81
C ALA A 699 24.13 -31.81 -15.93
N PRO A 700 24.56 -31.97 -17.20
CA PRO A 700 24.06 -31.17 -18.31
C PRO A 700 22.62 -31.53 -18.65
N TYR A 701 21.86 -30.54 -19.14
CA TYR A 701 20.50 -30.77 -19.63
C TYR A 701 20.52 -31.50 -20.96
N VAL A 702 19.72 -32.54 -21.10
CA VAL A 702 19.59 -33.35 -22.32
C VAL A 702 18.27 -33.11 -23.00
N GLY A 703 18.29 -32.85 -24.32
CA GLY A 703 17.10 -32.52 -25.09
C GLY A 703 16.50 -31.15 -24.74
N ASN A 704 15.25 -30.94 -25.08
CA ASN A 704 14.55 -29.70 -24.81
C ASN A 704 14.04 -29.64 -23.37
N ILE A 705 14.06 -28.45 -22.75
CA ILE A 705 13.31 -28.21 -21.53
C ILE A 705 11.82 -28.28 -21.87
N CYS A 706 11.06 -29.09 -21.11
CA CYS A 706 9.62 -29.27 -21.28
C CYS A 706 8.84 -28.28 -20.41
N MET A 707 7.51 -28.39 -20.38
CA MET A 707 6.66 -27.46 -19.64
C MET A 707 6.89 -27.54 -18.12
N ASP A 708 6.89 -28.78 -17.59
CA ASP A 708 6.90 -29.06 -16.15
C ASP A 708 8.05 -29.98 -15.72
N VAL A 709 8.81 -30.54 -16.63
CA VAL A 709 9.88 -31.51 -16.40
C VAL A 709 11.02 -31.24 -17.40
N CYS A 710 12.26 -31.50 -16.98
CA CYS A 710 13.38 -31.58 -17.90
C CYS A 710 14.29 -32.77 -17.53
N MET A 711 15.20 -33.11 -18.44
CA MET A 711 16.09 -34.26 -18.33
C MET A 711 17.56 -33.80 -18.22
N ILE A 712 18.30 -34.48 -17.36
CA ILE A 712 19.72 -34.24 -17.12
C ILE A 712 20.52 -35.52 -17.25
N ASP A 713 21.77 -35.41 -17.76
CA ASP A 713 22.71 -36.52 -17.83
C ASP A 713 23.49 -36.65 -16.51
N ILE A 714 23.26 -37.76 -15.80
CA ILE A 714 23.95 -38.11 -14.55
C ILE A 714 24.89 -39.32 -14.71
N THR A 715 25.30 -39.66 -15.94
CA THR A 715 26.15 -40.81 -16.24
C THR A 715 27.44 -40.78 -15.43
N ASP A 716 28.05 -39.58 -15.28
CA ASP A 716 29.28 -39.37 -14.53
C ASP A 716 29.08 -39.17 -13.01
N ILE A 717 27.83 -39.41 -12.54
CA ILE A 717 27.43 -39.31 -11.15
C ILE A 717 26.79 -40.63 -10.69
N PRO A 718 27.56 -41.72 -10.64
CA PRO A 718 27.02 -43.06 -10.41
C PRO A 718 26.30 -43.24 -9.08
N GLN A 719 26.62 -42.44 -8.04
CA GLN A 719 25.98 -42.43 -6.74
C GLN A 719 24.58 -41.77 -6.75
N ALA A 720 24.21 -41.02 -7.79
CA ALA A 720 22.92 -40.36 -7.88
C ALA A 720 21.78 -41.37 -7.90
N LYS A 721 20.71 -41.10 -7.14
CA LYS A 721 19.50 -41.90 -7.03
C LYS A 721 18.25 -41.03 -7.03
N GLU A 722 17.09 -41.62 -7.25
CA GLU A 722 15.78 -40.97 -7.15
C GLU A 722 15.59 -40.39 -5.74
N GLY A 723 15.06 -39.18 -5.68
CA GLY A 723 14.94 -38.39 -4.46
C GLY A 723 16.14 -37.49 -4.10
N ASP A 724 17.30 -37.69 -4.78
CA ASP A 724 18.46 -36.84 -4.52
C ASP A 724 18.22 -35.38 -4.94
N GLN A 725 18.82 -34.46 -4.20
CA GLN A 725 18.72 -33.03 -4.43
C GLN A 725 19.50 -32.60 -5.68
N VAL A 726 18.90 -31.73 -6.45
CA VAL A 726 19.47 -31.06 -7.63
C VAL A 726 19.47 -29.57 -7.40
N VAL A 727 20.62 -28.89 -7.50
CA VAL A 727 20.76 -27.46 -7.42
C VAL A 727 20.77 -26.88 -8.83
N LEU A 728 19.81 -26.02 -9.13
CA LEU A 728 19.60 -25.42 -10.45
C LEU A 728 20.38 -24.11 -10.59
N PHE A 729 20.38 -23.29 -9.54
CA PHE A 729 21.31 -22.19 -9.33
C PHE A 729 21.50 -21.92 -7.82
N GLY A 730 22.59 -21.25 -7.48
CA GLY A 730 22.99 -20.91 -6.11
C GLY A 730 24.43 -20.48 -6.05
N ALA A 731 25.14 -20.76 -4.95
CA ALA A 731 26.53 -20.33 -4.77
C ALA A 731 27.51 -20.96 -5.79
N GLU A 732 27.35 -22.25 -6.12
CA GLU A 732 28.25 -22.96 -7.05
C GLU A 732 27.91 -22.73 -8.53
N LEU A 733 26.66 -22.42 -8.84
CA LEU A 733 26.17 -22.10 -10.18
C LEU A 733 25.35 -20.81 -10.09
N THR A 734 26.00 -19.68 -10.25
CA THR A 734 25.35 -18.39 -10.02
C THR A 734 24.37 -18.02 -11.12
N PRO A 735 23.33 -17.22 -10.82
CA PRO A 735 22.43 -16.67 -11.84
C PRO A 735 23.16 -15.92 -12.96
N SER A 736 24.34 -15.34 -12.69
CA SER A 736 25.16 -14.67 -13.71
C SER A 736 25.68 -15.64 -14.77
N VAL A 737 26.15 -16.83 -14.38
CA VAL A 737 26.62 -17.87 -15.33
C VAL A 737 25.46 -18.34 -16.22
N LEU A 738 24.27 -18.50 -15.68
CA LEU A 738 23.09 -18.88 -16.44
C LEU A 738 22.64 -17.77 -17.39
N ALA A 739 22.73 -16.51 -16.95
CA ALA A 739 22.43 -15.35 -17.78
C ALA A 739 23.35 -15.27 -19.01
N ASP A 740 24.67 -15.48 -18.82
CA ASP A 740 25.64 -15.51 -19.91
C ASP A 740 25.29 -16.61 -20.93
N ILE A 741 24.89 -17.80 -20.47
CA ILE A 741 24.48 -18.93 -21.34
C ILE A 741 23.23 -18.59 -22.15
N ALA A 742 22.27 -17.86 -21.56
CA ALA A 742 21.02 -17.49 -22.19
C ALA A 742 21.10 -16.16 -22.97
N ASP A 743 22.28 -15.51 -23.02
CA ASP A 743 22.47 -14.18 -23.61
C ASP A 743 21.51 -13.12 -23.03
N THR A 744 21.44 -13.09 -21.69
CA THR A 744 20.59 -12.20 -20.92
C THR A 744 21.30 -11.66 -19.67
N ILE A 745 20.54 -11.14 -18.72
CA ILE A 745 21.03 -10.54 -17.49
C ILE A 745 20.55 -11.31 -16.24
N PRO A 746 21.30 -11.31 -15.13
CA PRO A 746 20.94 -12.03 -13.90
C PRO A 746 19.57 -11.68 -13.34
N TYR A 747 19.08 -10.43 -13.58
CA TYR A 747 17.74 -10.01 -13.19
C TYR A 747 16.65 -10.90 -13.78
N GLU A 748 16.77 -11.25 -15.07
CA GLU A 748 15.79 -12.08 -15.75
C GLU A 748 15.80 -13.49 -15.19
N VAL A 749 16.96 -14.06 -14.93
CA VAL A 749 17.09 -15.40 -14.34
C VAL A 749 16.41 -15.48 -12.97
N LEU A 750 16.61 -14.47 -12.11
CA LEU A 750 16.00 -14.43 -10.78
C LEU A 750 14.49 -14.21 -10.86
N THR A 751 14.04 -13.22 -11.66
CA THR A 751 12.64 -12.83 -11.73
C THR A 751 11.78 -13.79 -12.54
N SER A 752 12.37 -14.65 -13.37
CA SER A 752 11.66 -15.68 -14.11
C SER A 752 11.11 -16.80 -13.23
N VAL A 753 11.70 -17.02 -12.03
CA VAL A 753 11.22 -18.05 -11.10
C VAL A 753 9.76 -17.80 -10.74
N SER A 754 8.88 -18.63 -11.28
CA SER A 754 7.43 -18.49 -11.19
C SER A 754 6.93 -18.59 -9.75
N SER A 755 5.76 -17.99 -9.47
CA SER A 755 5.04 -18.14 -8.19
C SER A 755 4.60 -19.58 -7.89
N ARG A 756 4.67 -20.51 -8.86
CA ARG A 756 4.48 -21.95 -8.64
C ARG A 756 5.56 -22.54 -7.73
N VAL A 757 6.78 -22.01 -7.80
CA VAL A 757 7.92 -22.47 -6.97
C VAL A 757 7.76 -21.92 -5.55
N LYS A 758 7.76 -22.80 -4.57
CA LYS A 758 7.64 -22.42 -3.15
C LYS A 758 8.92 -21.74 -2.66
N ARG A 759 8.79 -20.58 -1.99
CA ARG A 759 9.90 -19.92 -1.30
C ARG A 759 10.03 -20.47 0.12
N VAL A 760 11.26 -20.77 0.53
CA VAL A 760 11.62 -21.24 1.87
C VAL A 760 12.68 -20.32 2.46
N TYR A 761 12.37 -19.68 3.57
CA TYR A 761 13.23 -18.65 4.17
C TYR A 761 14.00 -19.19 5.36
N TYR A 762 15.27 -18.78 5.48
CA TYR A 762 16.13 -19.08 6.62
C TYR A 762 17.11 -17.94 6.91
N HIS A 763 17.73 -17.99 8.09
CA HIS A 763 18.75 -17.06 8.53
C HIS A 763 20.03 -17.85 8.85
N GLU A 764 21.10 -17.59 8.12
CA GLU A 764 22.46 -18.07 8.43
C GLU A 764 23.40 -16.89 8.59
#